data_03f0b5315e0c9853c9611f278335bc95
#
_entry.id   03f0b5315e0c9853c9611f278335bc95
#
_cell.length_a   1.000
_cell.length_b   1.000
_cell.length_c   1.000
_cell.angle_alpha   90.00
_cell.angle_beta   90.00
_cell.angle_gamma   90.00
#
_symmetry.space_group_name_H-M   'P 1'
#
loop_
_entity.id
_entity.type
_entity.pdbx_description
1 polymer ?
#
loop_
_entity_poly.entity_id
_entity_poly.type
_entity_poly.pdbx_seq_one_letter_code
_entity_poly.pdbx_strand_id
1 'polypeptide(L)'
;MKGFGLYLIILVCLLAGVSYVVSQTQQTETLSYNQIYNYFMDGDVDQYDVDDTTLTMHLKKENQTYTYDLGDYRSVFYNDLGETIQQQMRDGTLTKVDYRTATIPWWAQFLPYVILIVLLIAFWCFMMNKQSGGGAGPMQFGKARAKLAQDDKRKVTFNDVAGADEEKAELQEIVEFLKNPQKFVQIGARIPKGVLLVGPPGTGKTLIARAVAGEAGVPFLSISGSDFVELYVGVGASRVRDLFEQAKKNAPAIVFIDEIDAVGRQRGAGLGGGHDEREQTLNQLLVEMDGFGANEGVIVIAATNRKDILDNALLRPGRFDRQVYVGAPDVKSREAVLKVHARNKQFDPDVKFSEIAKTTAGFTGADLENLLNEAALLAARRNKKLISQEEIEESLLKVVMGVEKKSHIINEHDKRLTAYHEAGHAICFHVLPTQDPVHHVTIIPRSSGAGGFTMPLPEEDQAYRTKKYMEEYIIVCLGGRVAEQLTMEDISTGAYGDIKQATQMARAMVTSYGMSERIGPIDYGSDNGEVFLGRDLAAGKGYSEVKAAEIDDEIHRIIEHAYHACEKLLSEHMDEMKRVAEYLIRNETMDGETFVKVYNGEIVPDKIVGEDLMTELQQELHAKVSKPAESAEELAKVEEAEKDLDPDKQDQ
;
A
#
# COMPACT_ATOMS: atom_id res chain seq x y z
N MET A 1 -22.51 -5.59 -33.94
CA MET A 1 -21.86 -6.34 -35.05
C MET A 1 -22.51 -6.21 -36.43
N LYS A 2 -23.70 -5.62 -36.59
CA LYS A 2 -24.39 -5.52 -37.91
C LYS A 2 -23.92 -4.39 -38.84
N GLY A 3 -23.10 -3.44 -38.38
CA GLY A 3 -22.62 -2.32 -39.22
C GLY A 3 -21.26 -2.54 -39.88
N PHE A 4 -20.39 -3.36 -39.30
CA PHE A 4 -19.04 -3.60 -39.83
C PHE A 4 -19.03 -4.33 -41.16
N GLY A 5 -19.97 -5.28 -41.39
CA GLY A 5 -20.12 -6.01 -42.64
C GLY A 5 -20.48 -5.11 -43.83
N LEU A 6 -21.31 -4.09 -43.65
CA LEU A 6 -21.70 -3.16 -44.69
C LEU A 6 -20.51 -2.32 -45.19
N TYR A 7 -19.69 -1.84 -44.28
CA TYR A 7 -18.49 -1.03 -44.61
C TYR A 7 -17.41 -1.87 -45.28
N LEU A 8 -17.26 -3.14 -44.88
CA LEU A 8 -16.33 -4.08 -45.54
C LEU A 8 -16.79 -4.37 -46.98
N ILE A 9 -18.10 -4.52 -47.20
CA ILE A 9 -18.67 -4.74 -48.56
C ILE A 9 -18.43 -3.52 -49.43
N ILE A 10 -18.65 -2.29 -48.92
CA ILE A 10 -18.41 -1.05 -49.66
C ILE A 10 -16.92 -0.92 -50.01
N LEU A 11 -16.00 -1.23 -49.08
CA LEU A 11 -14.57 -1.18 -49.32
C LEU A 11 -14.13 -2.21 -50.38
N VAL A 12 -14.67 -3.42 -50.34
CA VAL A 12 -14.39 -4.47 -51.30
C VAL A 12 -14.95 -4.08 -52.68
N CYS A 13 -16.15 -3.50 -52.77
CA CYS A 13 -16.71 -3.00 -54.03
C CYS A 13 -15.89 -1.84 -54.61
N LEU A 14 -15.37 -0.94 -53.77
CA LEU A 14 -14.50 0.17 -54.17
C LEU A 14 -13.15 -0.36 -54.71
N LEU A 15 -12.53 -1.29 -54.01
CA LEU A 15 -11.29 -1.95 -54.44
C LEU A 15 -11.49 -2.77 -55.72
N ALA A 16 -12.61 -3.46 -55.85
CA ALA A 16 -12.96 -4.18 -57.06
C ALA A 16 -13.23 -3.23 -58.25
N GLY A 17 -13.89 -2.08 -58.00
CA GLY A 17 -14.10 -1.04 -58.98
C GLY A 17 -12.80 -0.43 -59.51
N VAL A 18 -11.88 -0.08 -58.59
CA VAL A 18 -10.54 0.42 -58.94
C VAL A 18 -9.74 -0.62 -59.69
N SER A 19 -9.75 -1.88 -59.24
CA SER A 19 -9.07 -3.00 -59.93
C SER A 19 -9.63 -3.25 -61.33
N TYR A 20 -10.96 -3.12 -61.52
CA TYR A 20 -11.61 -3.25 -62.84
C TYR A 20 -11.22 -2.13 -63.79
N VAL A 21 -11.14 -0.86 -63.31
CA VAL A 21 -10.70 0.28 -64.13
C VAL A 21 -9.22 0.15 -64.49
N VAL A 22 -8.36 -0.29 -63.59
CA VAL A 22 -6.93 -0.54 -63.86
C VAL A 22 -6.73 -1.73 -64.81
N SER A 23 -7.57 -2.76 -64.75
CA SER A 23 -7.45 -3.91 -65.64
C SER A 23 -7.90 -3.65 -67.09
N GLN A 24 -8.70 -2.61 -67.35
CA GLN A 24 -9.06 -2.24 -68.71
C GLN A 24 -7.98 -1.45 -69.48
N THR A 25 -6.90 -1.03 -68.79
CA THR A 25 -5.81 -0.24 -69.39
C THR A 25 -4.62 -1.10 -69.87
N GLN A 26 -4.75 -2.42 -69.93
CA GLN A 26 -3.63 -3.28 -70.36
C GLN A 26 -4.08 -4.33 -71.37
N GLN A 27 -4.05 -3.97 -72.68
CA GLN A 27 -3.72 -4.87 -73.75
C GLN A 27 -3.24 -4.06 -74.96
N THR A 28 -1.95 -3.74 -74.99
CA THR A 28 -1.26 -3.30 -76.20
C THR A 28 0.07 -4.03 -76.24
N GLU A 29 0.35 -4.74 -77.31
CA GLU A 29 1.67 -5.36 -77.56
C GLU A 29 2.72 -4.25 -77.54
N THR A 30 3.75 -4.39 -76.71
CA THR A 30 4.82 -3.42 -76.60
C THR A 30 5.88 -3.67 -77.64
N LEU A 31 5.94 -2.78 -78.62
CA LEU A 31 7.06 -2.73 -79.57
C LEU A 31 8.32 -2.21 -78.90
N SER A 32 9.49 -2.64 -79.40
CA SER A 32 10.75 -2.03 -78.94
C SER A 32 11.05 -0.71 -79.69
N TYR A 33 11.80 0.22 -79.14
CA TYR A 33 12.17 1.47 -79.78
C TYR A 33 12.86 1.25 -81.10
N ASN A 34 13.73 0.25 -81.26
CA ASN A 34 14.36 -0.15 -82.53
C ASN A 34 13.38 -0.55 -83.62
N GLN A 35 12.28 -1.24 -83.30
CA GLN A 35 11.24 -1.58 -84.27
C GLN A 35 10.50 -0.31 -84.69
N ILE A 36 10.20 0.60 -83.82
CA ILE A 36 9.60 1.90 -84.13
C ILE A 36 10.51 2.70 -85.09
N TYR A 37 11.81 2.79 -84.74
CA TYR A 37 12.78 3.46 -85.56
C TYR A 37 12.81 2.89 -87.00
N ASN A 38 12.86 1.55 -87.17
CA ASN A 38 12.86 0.90 -88.48
C ASN A 38 11.56 1.17 -89.22
N TYR A 39 10.37 1.13 -88.63
CA TYR A 39 9.13 1.42 -89.31
C TYR A 39 9.07 2.85 -89.86
N PHE A 40 9.65 3.82 -89.15
CA PHE A 40 9.76 5.20 -89.70
C PHE A 40 10.81 5.29 -90.82
N MET A 41 11.97 4.63 -90.72
CA MET A 41 13.03 4.64 -91.72
C MET A 41 12.58 3.95 -93.01
N ASP A 42 11.83 2.82 -92.90
CA ASP A 42 11.31 2.09 -94.08
C ASP A 42 10.08 2.75 -94.70
N GLY A 43 9.54 3.80 -94.10
CA GLY A 43 8.34 4.50 -94.61
C GLY A 43 7.05 3.75 -94.45
N ASP A 44 6.98 2.74 -93.62
CA ASP A 44 5.81 1.91 -93.35
C ASP A 44 4.77 2.52 -92.46
N VAL A 45 5.02 3.69 -91.83
CA VAL A 45 4.06 4.45 -91.05
C VAL A 45 3.24 5.36 -91.91
N ASP A 46 1.90 5.29 -91.81
CA ASP A 46 0.99 6.14 -92.53
C ASP A 46 0.54 7.38 -91.69
N GLN A 47 0.23 7.14 -90.43
CA GLN A 47 -0.18 8.20 -89.48
C GLN A 47 0.46 7.95 -88.14
N TYR A 48 0.81 9.02 -87.46
CA TYR A 48 1.17 8.93 -86.02
C TYR A 48 0.61 10.14 -85.22
N ASP A 49 0.33 9.84 -84.01
CA ASP A 49 -0.16 10.83 -83.00
C ASP A 49 0.72 10.71 -81.73
N VAL A 50 1.06 11.83 -81.13
CA VAL A 50 1.79 11.87 -79.87
C VAL A 50 0.93 12.60 -78.87
N ASP A 51 0.38 11.84 -77.90
CA ASP A 51 -0.37 12.38 -76.79
C ASP A 51 0.50 12.30 -75.51
N ASP A 52 0.93 13.46 -75.05
CA ASP A 52 1.89 13.64 -73.92
C ASP A 52 3.17 12.78 -74.08
N THR A 53 3.24 11.60 -73.55
CA THR A 53 4.37 10.67 -73.64
C THR A 53 4.12 9.48 -74.55
N THR A 54 2.88 9.25 -74.97
CA THR A 54 2.46 8.08 -75.71
C THR A 54 2.45 8.34 -77.21
N LEU A 55 3.32 7.64 -77.93
CA LEU A 55 3.32 7.62 -79.39
C LEU A 55 2.33 6.55 -79.85
N THR A 56 1.36 6.94 -80.68
CA THR A 56 0.44 6.06 -81.39
C THR A 56 0.75 6.12 -82.84
N MET A 57 1.09 4.98 -83.51
CA MET A 57 1.41 4.90 -84.92
C MET A 57 0.54 3.90 -85.64
N HIS A 58 0.21 4.19 -86.92
CA HIS A 58 -0.57 3.32 -87.81
C HIS A 58 0.31 2.82 -88.97
N LEU A 59 0.37 1.50 -89.16
CA LEU A 59 1.20 0.92 -90.19
C LEU A 59 0.40 0.64 -91.47
N LYS A 60 0.99 1.03 -92.64
CA LYS A 60 0.37 0.84 -94.01
C LYS A 60 0.10 -0.60 -94.37
N LYS A 61 1.01 -1.53 -94.06
CA LYS A 61 0.94 -2.92 -94.49
C LYS A 61 -0.01 -3.77 -93.64
N GLU A 62 -0.11 -3.49 -92.37
CA GLU A 62 -0.84 -4.34 -91.41
C GLU A 62 -2.20 -3.75 -90.99
N ASN A 63 -2.49 -2.51 -91.31
CA ASN A 63 -3.69 -1.79 -90.91
C ASN A 63 -3.94 -1.86 -89.39
N GLN A 64 -2.87 -1.95 -88.61
CA GLN A 64 -2.86 -2.03 -87.12
C GLN A 64 -2.30 -0.75 -86.53
N THR A 65 -2.82 -0.41 -85.32
CA THR A 65 -2.35 0.72 -84.55
C THR A 65 -1.55 0.22 -83.37
N TYR A 66 -0.34 0.73 -83.20
CA TYR A 66 0.54 0.43 -82.09
C TYR A 66 0.72 1.64 -81.26
N THR A 67 0.83 1.42 -79.93
CA THR A 67 1.12 2.49 -78.93
C THR A 67 2.41 2.18 -78.25
N TYR A 68 3.20 3.25 -78.01
CA TYR A 68 4.48 3.16 -77.31
C TYR A 68 4.64 4.34 -76.39
N ASP A 69 5.04 4.07 -75.14
CA ASP A 69 5.34 5.16 -74.20
C ASP A 69 6.77 5.64 -74.36
N LEU A 70 6.93 6.83 -74.90
CA LEU A 70 8.23 7.48 -75.11
C LEU A 70 8.87 7.93 -73.77
N GLY A 71 8.09 8.20 -72.77
CA GLY A 71 8.57 8.72 -71.49
C GLY A 71 9.56 9.86 -71.63
N ASP A 72 10.68 9.78 -70.96
CA ASP A 72 11.80 10.75 -71.05
C ASP A 72 12.57 10.71 -72.38
N TYR A 73 12.35 9.71 -73.25
CA TYR A 73 13.08 9.55 -74.53
C TYR A 73 12.38 10.32 -75.67
N ARG A 74 11.42 11.16 -75.40
CA ARG A 74 10.73 11.95 -76.42
C ARG A 74 11.71 12.85 -77.19
N SER A 75 12.68 13.43 -76.55
CA SER A 75 13.71 14.24 -77.20
C SER A 75 14.61 13.41 -78.11
N VAL A 76 14.92 12.16 -77.76
CA VAL A 76 15.68 11.22 -78.57
C VAL A 76 14.91 10.83 -79.83
N PHE A 77 13.61 10.53 -79.69
CA PHE A 77 12.74 10.25 -80.80
C PHE A 77 12.71 11.36 -81.86
N TYR A 78 12.60 12.60 -81.42
CA TYR A 78 12.61 13.73 -82.36
C TYR A 78 14.00 14.07 -82.93
N ASN A 79 15.07 13.81 -82.21
CA ASN A 79 16.43 13.96 -82.71
C ASN A 79 16.77 12.88 -83.74
N ASP A 80 16.40 11.64 -83.52
CA ASP A 80 16.76 10.51 -84.37
C ASP A 80 15.90 10.43 -85.62
N LEU A 81 14.58 10.77 -85.57
CA LEU A 81 13.62 10.57 -86.65
C LEU A 81 13.10 11.89 -87.21
N GLY A 82 13.39 13.05 -86.58
CA GLY A 82 12.80 14.32 -86.99
C GLY A 82 13.05 14.70 -88.44
N GLU A 83 14.25 14.50 -88.94
CA GLU A 83 14.58 14.79 -90.39
C GLU A 83 13.83 13.82 -91.30
N THR A 84 13.80 12.54 -90.99
CA THR A 84 13.11 11.49 -91.77
C THR A 84 11.59 11.73 -91.78
N ILE A 85 11.00 12.07 -90.70
CA ILE A 85 9.57 12.42 -90.55
C ILE A 85 9.24 13.66 -91.40
N GLN A 86 10.06 14.70 -91.38
CA GLN A 86 9.83 15.90 -92.21
C GLN A 86 9.98 15.59 -93.69
N GLN A 87 10.93 14.71 -94.08
CA GLN A 87 11.07 14.28 -95.47
C GLN A 87 9.88 13.48 -95.90
N GLN A 88 9.42 12.46 -95.17
CA GLN A 88 8.26 11.64 -95.43
C GLN A 88 6.96 12.47 -95.47
N MET A 89 6.83 13.54 -94.72
CA MET A 89 5.71 14.49 -94.80
C MET A 89 5.72 15.28 -96.15
N ARG A 90 6.95 15.66 -96.66
CA ARG A 90 7.10 16.38 -97.91
C ARG A 90 6.80 15.43 -99.12
N ASP A 91 7.22 14.21 -98.99
CA ASP A 91 7.06 13.19 -100.03
C ASP A 91 5.62 12.56 -100.08
N GLY A 92 4.77 12.98 -99.09
CA GLY A 92 3.38 12.52 -98.96
C GLY A 92 3.23 11.07 -98.51
N THR A 93 4.30 10.46 -98.04
CA THR A 93 4.31 9.07 -97.52
C THR A 93 3.68 9.03 -96.11
N LEU A 94 3.76 10.10 -95.31
CA LEU A 94 3.13 10.27 -94.05
C LEU A 94 1.94 11.23 -94.20
N THR A 95 0.73 10.72 -94.06
CA THR A 95 -0.50 11.45 -94.42
C THR A 95 -1.09 12.27 -93.29
N LYS A 96 -0.84 11.96 -92.00
CA LYS A 96 -1.38 12.65 -90.86
C LYS A 96 -0.44 12.63 -89.63
N VAL A 97 -0.19 13.80 -89.09
CA VAL A 97 0.54 14.03 -87.83
C VAL A 97 -0.33 14.88 -86.91
N ASP A 98 -0.59 14.42 -85.73
CA ASP A 98 -1.37 15.20 -84.74
C ASP A 98 -0.61 15.21 -83.39
N TYR A 99 -0.73 16.32 -82.67
CA TYR A 99 -0.15 16.52 -81.35
C TYR A 99 -1.24 16.96 -80.41
N ARG A 100 -1.69 16.04 -79.55
CA ARG A 100 -2.73 16.35 -78.58
C ARG A 100 -2.12 16.42 -77.17
N THR A 101 -2.50 17.44 -76.44
CA THR A 101 -2.29 17.48 -74.99
C THR A 101 -3.57 17.03 -74.30
N ALA A 102 -3.49 15.95 -73.54
CA ALA A 102 -4.63 15.49 -72.72
C ALA A 102 -5.02 16.59 -71.72
N THR A 103 -6.14 17.24 -71.95
CA THR A 103 -6.69 18.17 -70.96
C THR A 103 -7.52 17.38 -69.95
N ILE A 104 -6.93 17.10 -68.79
CA ILE A 104 -7.68 16.53 -67.67
C ILE A 104 -8.77 17.49 -67.31
N PRO A 105 -10.09 17.11 -67.30
CA PRO A 105 -11.17 17.98 -66.92
C PRO A 105 -10.90 18.63 -65.54
N TRP A 106 -11.06 19.91 -65.41
CA TRP A 106 -10.74 20.68 -64.20
C TRP A 106 -11.37 20.07 -62.92
N TRP A 107 -12.53 19.43 -63.00
CA TRP A 107 -13.20 18.76 -61.89
C TRP A 107 -12.47 17.46 -61.45
N ALA A 108 -11.76 16.78 -62.32
CA ALA A 108 -11.05 15.55 -61.96
C ALA A 108 -9.87 15.81 -61.03
N GLN A 109 -9.29 17.01 -61.07
CA GLN A 109 -8.24 17.44 -60.13
C GLN A 109 -8.76 17.57 -58.70
N PHE A 110 -10.06 17.87 -58.50
CA PHE A 110 -10.67 18.00 -57.18
C PHE A 110 -11.25 16.69 -56.65
N LEU A 111 -11.37 15.66 -57.46
CA LEU A 111 -11.94 14.36 -57.05
C LEU A 111 -11.24 13.72 -55.84
N PRO A 112 -9.91 13.70 -55.76
CA PRO A 112 -9.21 13.16 -54.57
C PRO A 112 -9.53 13.91 -53.28
N TYR A 113 -9.69 15.24 -53.38
CA TYR A 113 -10.02 16.09 -52.22
C TYR A 113 -11.47 15.87 -51.78
N VAL A 114 -12.39 15.71 -52.71
CA VAL A 114 -13.81 15.41 -52.41
C VAL A 114 -13.91 14.04 -51.72
N ILE A 115 -13.19 13.03 -52.22
CA ILE A 115 -13.13 11.70 -51.59
C ILE A 115 -12.54 11.81 -50.16
N LEU A 116 -11.47 12.55 -49.99
CA LEU A 116 -10.85 12.80 -48.66
C LEU A 116 -11.83 13.44 -47.69
N ILE A 117 -12.56 14.48 -48.14
CA ILE A 117 -13.56 15.16 -47.31
C ILE A 117 -14.71 14.21 -46.93
N VAL A 118 -15.20 13.41 -47.87
CA VAL A 118 -16.25 12.42 -47.59
C VAL A 118 -15.76 11.36 -46.60
N LEU A 119 -14.53 10.90 -46.74
CA LEU A 119 -13.92 9.97 -45.77
C LEU A 119 -13.74 10.62 -44.38
N LEU A 120 -13.33 11.87 -44.32
CA LEU A 120 -13.22 12.60 -43.05
C LEU A 120 -14.60 12.82 -42.39
N ILE A 121 -15.62 13.16 -43.16
CA ILE A 121 -17.00 13.28 -42.68
C ILE A 121 -17.52 11.92 -42.21
N ALA A 122 -17.30 10.85 -42.98
CA ALA A 122 -17.69 9.50 -42.59
C ALA A 122 -16.97 9.02 -41.34
N PHE A 123 -15.67 9.31 -41.23
CA PHE A 123 -14.88 9.06 -40.02
C PHE A 123 -15.37 9.86 -38.82
N TRP A 124 -15.69 11.15 -39.02
CA TRP A 124 -16.27 12.00 -37.99
C TRP A 124 -17.64 11.49 -37.53
N CYS A 125 -18.53 11.15 -38.45
CA CYS A 125 -19.83 10.55 -38.14
C CYS A 125 -19.68 9.16 -37.47
N PHE A 126 -18.70 8.34 -37.88
CA PHE A 126 -18.39 7.06 -37.23
C PHE A 126 -17.89 7.28 -35.78
N MET A 127 -17.02 8.26 -35.56
CA MET A 127 -16.50 8.61 -34.23
C MET A 127 -17.63 9.17 -33.34
N MET A 128 -18.48 10.02 -33.86
CA MET A 128 -19.65 10.53 -33.15
C MET A 128 -20.69 9.44 -32.84
N ASN A 129 -20.91 8.50 -33.75
CA ASN A 129 -21.85 7.39 -33.54
C ASN A 129 -21.31 6.33 -32.56
N LYS A 130 -19.98 6.16 -32.47
CA LYS A 130 -19.34 5.34 -31.45
C LYS A 130 -19.38 6.01 -30.07
N GLN A 131 -19.39 7.33 -30.03
CA GLN A 131 -19.50 8.12 -28.81
C GLN A 131 -20.95 8.19 -28.28
N SER A 132 -21.95 8.05 -29.14
CA SER A 132 -23.36 8.04 -28.75
C SER A 132 -23.96 6.65 -28.50
N GLY A 133 -23.22 5.58 -28.81
CA GLY A 133 -23.69 4.17 -28.64
C GLY A 133 -23.23 3.45 -27.36
N GLY A 134 -22.45 4.09 -26.51
CA GLY A 134 -22.09 3.63 -25.16
C GLY A 134 -22.34 4.76 -24.19
N GLY A 135 -23.44 4.75 -23.47
CA GLY A 135 -23.91 5.79 -22.56
C GLY A 135 -22.97 6.11 -21.38
N ALA A 136 -21.80 6.68 -21.70
CA ALA A 136 -20.91 7.32 -20.74
C ALA A 136 -20.57 8.70 -21.28
N GLY A 137 -21.53 9.64 -21.20
CA GLY A 137 -21.28 11.06 -21.42
C GLY A 137 -20.30 11.59 -20.39
N PRO A 138 -19.64 12.72 -20.63
CA PRO A 138 -18.73 13.38 -19.67
C PRO A 138 -19.39 13.69 -18.31
N MET A 139 -20.72 13.52 -18.18
CA MET A 139 -21.47 13.64 -16.93
C MET A 139 -21.36 12.47 -15.96
N GLN A 140 -20.72 11.32 -16.31
CA GLN A 140 -20.61 10.18 -15.38
C GLN A 140 -19.38 10.23 -14.48
N PHE A 141 -18.40 11.10 -14.74
CA PHE A 141 -17.23 11.26 -13.85
C PHE A 141 -17.58 11.83 -12.47
N GLY A 142 -18.70 12.53 -12.33
CA GLY A 142 -19.16 13.12 -11.07
C GLY A 142 -20.15 12.27 -10.26
N LYS A 143 -20.53 11.07 -10.72
CA LYS A 143 -21.46 10.23 -9.96
C LYS A 143 -20.75 9.48 -8.84
N ALA A 144 -21.29 9.58 -7.64
CA ALA A 144 -20.85 8.78 -6.51
C ALA A 144 -21.07 7.29 -6.83
N ARG A 145 -20.00 6.49 -6.74
CA ARG A 145 -20.10 5.03 -6.77
C ARG A 145 -20.47 4.51 -5.36
N ALA A 146 -21.47 5.13 -4.72
CA ALA A 146 -21.95 4.66 -3.43
C ALA A 146 -22.42 3.21 -3.57
N LYS A 147 -21.82 2.31 -2.80
CA LYS A 147 -22.28 0.92 -2.73
C LYS A 147 -23.57 0.90 -1.93
N LEU A 148 -24.69 0.71 -2.61
CA LEU A 148 -25.94 0.32 -1.93
C LEU A 148 -25.71 -1.10 -1.38
N ALA A 149 -25.62 -1.26 -0.06
CA ALA A 149 -25.53 -2.55 0.59
C ALA A 149 -26.89 -3.31 0.59
N GLN A 150 -27.70 -3.12 -0.47
CA GLN A 150 -28.97 -3.85 -0.64
C GLN A 150 -28.78 -5.30 -1.11
N ASP A 151 -27.60 -5.64 -1.66
CA ASP A 151 -27.33 -6.99 -2.22
C ASP A 151 -26.72 -7.97 -1.21
N ASP A 152 -26.38 -7.57 0.01
CA ASP A 152 -25.91 -8.49 1.04
C ASP A 152 -27.09 -9.34 1.53
N LYS A 153 -27.12 -10.61 1.13
CA LYS A 153 -28.14 -11.61 1.50
C LYS A 153 -28.32 -11.79 3.01
N ARG A 154 -27.41 -11.28 3.83
CA ARG A 154 -27.45 -11.32 5.29
C ARG A 154 -27.26 -9.91 5.85
N LYS A 155 -28.32 -9.39 6.48
CA LYS A 155 -28.25 -8.10 7.20
C LYS A 155 -27.41 -8.27 8.46
N VAL A 156 -26.40 -7.42 8.61
CA VAL A 156 -25.60 -7.32 9.83
C VAL A 156 -26.45 -6.60 10.89
N THR A 157 -26.53 -7.14 12.10
CA THR A 157 -27.28 -6.57 13.24
C THR A 157 -26.38 -6.43 14.47
N PHE A 158 -26.89 -5.86 15.56
CA PHE A 158 -26.14 -5.76 16.82
C PHE A 158 -25.72 -7.12 17.40
N ASN A 159 -26.37 -8.22 17.01
CA ASN A 159 -25.96 -9.58 17.37
C ASN A 159 -24.64 -10.03 16.70
N ASP A 160 -24.24 -9.37 15.63
CA ASP A 160 -22.98 -9.64 14.92
C ASP A 160 -21.84 -8.74 15.45
N VAL A 161 -22.15 -7.74 16.31
CA VAL A 161 -21.20 -6.89 17.00
C VAL A 161 -21.06 -7.38 18.43
N ALA A 162 -19.93 -7.98 18.75
CA ALA A 162 -19.61 -8.42 20.10
C ALA A 162 -18.86 -7.34 20.88
N GLY A 163 -19.10 -7.24 22.16
CA GLY A 163 -18.60 -6.13 22.98
C GLY A 163 -19.23 -4.79 22.57
N ALA A 164 -18.62 -3.68 22.96
CA ALA A 164 -19.09 -2.33 22.66
C ALA A 164 -20.56 -2.11 23.11
N ASP A 165 -20.90 -2.57 24.31
CA ASP A 165 -22.29 -2.56 24.79
C ASP A 165 -22.76 -1.13 25.07
N GLU A 166 -21.89 -0.26 25.54
CA GLU A 166 -22.14 1.16 25.79
C GLU A 166 -22.36 1.90 24.47
N GLU A 167 -21.50 1.68 23.46
CA GLU A 167 -21.63 2.26 22.13
C GLU A 167 -22.90 1.79 21.42
N LYS A 168 -23.25 0.50 21.57
CA LYS A 168 -24.52 -0.03 21.06
C LYS A 168 -25.72 0.62 21.73
N ALA A 169 -25.70 0.81 23.05
CA ALA A 169 -26.77 1.48 23.78
C ALA A 169 -26.95 2.93 23.33
N GLU A 170 -25.85 3.66 23.12
CA GLU A 170 -25.87 5.03 22.62
C GLU A 170 -26.42 5.12 21.18
N LEU A 171 -26.06 4.17 20.32
CA LEU A 171 -26.53 4.10 18.94
C LEU A 171 -27.96 3.54 18.83
N GLN A 172 -28.46 2.85 19.85
CA GLN A 172 -29.83 2.33 19.89
C GLN A 172 -30.87 3.45 19.79
N GLU A 173 -30.61 4.64 20.33
CA GLU A 173 -31.48 5.81 20.17
C GLU A 173 -31.68 6.19 18.70
N ILE A 174 -30.62 6.06 17.89
CA ILE A 174 -30.66 6.33 16.46
C ILE A 174 -31.50 5.28 15.73
N VAL A 175 -31.34 4.02 16.10
CA VAL A 175 -32.15 2.92 15.58
C VAL A 175 -33.64 3.15 15.90
N GLU A 176 -33.99 3.52 17.14
CA GLU A 176 -35.36 3.81 17.53
C GLU A 176 -35.93 5.01 16.75
N PHE A 177 -35.15 6.05 16.55
CA PHE A 177 -35.56 7.19 15.73
C PHE A 177 -35.87 6.79 14.28
N LEU A 178 -34.96 6.04 13.64
CA LEU A 178 -35.15 5.61 12.26
C LEU A 178 -36.38 4.68 12.10
N LYS A 179 -36.70 3.88 13.14
CA LYS A 179 -37.89 3.04 13.19
C LYS A 179 -39.19 3.86 13.43
N ASN A 180 -39.14 4.84 14.33
CA ASN A 180 -40.32 5.59 14.79
C ASN A 180 -40.04 7.07 15.00
N PRO A 181 -39.80 7.87 13.93
CA PRO A 181 -39.43 9.28 14.04
C PRO A 181 -40.49 10.14 14.72
N GLN A 182 -41.78 9.80 14.57
CA GLN A 182 -42.90 10.58 15.13
C GLN A 182 -42.89 10.64 16.67
N LYS A 183 -42.45 9.59 17.36
CA LYS A 183 -42.32 9.55 18.83
C LYS A 183 -41.41 10.69 19.35
N PHE A 184 -40.33 10.96 18.66
CA PHE A 184 -39.34 11.99 19.05
C PHE A 184 -39.82 13.39 18.69
N VAL A 185 -40.42 13.56 17.51
CA VAL A 185 -40.98 14.83 17.04
C VAL A 185 -42.10 15.32 17.96
N GLN A 186 -42.99 14.45 18.43
CA GLN A 186 -44.12 14.82 19.31
C GLN A 186 -43.64 15.38 20.66
N ILE A 187 -42.50 14.94 21.18
CA ILE A 187 -41.91 15.41 22.43
C ILE A 187 -41.04 16.68 22.21
N GLY A 188 -40.76 17.04 20.92
CA GLY A 188 -39.92 18.17 20.59
C GLY A 188 -38.41 17.86 20.67
N ALA A 189 -38.04 16.57 20.72
CA ALA A 189 -36.63 16.18 20.73
C ALA A 189 -35.95 16.49 19.39
N ARG A 190 -34.74 17.05 19.46
CA ARG A 190 -33.86 17.24 18.30
C ARG A 190 -32.97 16.01 18.14
N ILE A 191 -33.04 15.40 16.97
CA ILE A 191 -32.24 14.24 16.65
C ILE A 191 -30.91 14.69 16.04
N PRO A 192 -29.81 14.01 16.38
CA PRO A 192 -28.52 14.30 15.77
C PRO A 192 -28.59 14.01 14.26
N LYS A 193 -28.16 14.97 13.44
CA LYS A 193 -28.05 14.80 11.99
C LYS A 193 -26.87 13.91 11.63
N GLY A 194 -25.81 13.96 12.44
CA GLY A 194 -24.61 13.21 12.20
C GLY A 194 -23.99 12.63 13.46
N VAL A 195 -23.42 11.45 13.32
CA VAL A 195 -22.67 10.72 14.33
C VAL A 195 -21.26 10.49 13.85
N LEU A 196 -20.29 10.83 14.66
CA LEU A 196 -18.89 10.58 14.40
C LEU A 196 -18.40 9.40 15.25
N LEU A 197 -18.02 8.30 14.60
CA LEU A 197 -17.36 7.17 15.24
C LEU A 197 -15.85 7.44 15.27
N VAL A 198 -15.29 7.50 16.47
CA VAL A 198 -13.86 7.79 16.69
C VAL A 198 -13.21 6.60 17.36
N GLY A 199 -11.99 6.24 16.97
CA GLY A 199 -11.24 5.20 17.67
C GLY A 199 -10.11 4.60 16.82
N PRO A 200 -9.27 3.75 17.41
CA PRO A 200 -8.18 3.08 16.71
C PRO A 200 -8.65 2.26 15.49
N PRO A 201 -7.77 2.00 14.51
CA PRO A 201 -8.12 1.12 13.40
C PRO A 201 -8.44 -0.29 13.91
N GLY A 202 -9.29 -1.02 13.19
CA GLY A 202 -9.64 -2.41 13.53
C GLY A 202 -10.65 -2.59 14.66
N THR A 203 -11.16 -1.52 15.30
CA THR A 203 -12.11 -1.62 16.42
C THR A 203 -13.56 -1.88 16.00
N GLY A 204 -13.86 -1.96 14.71
CA GLY A 204 -15.19 -2.33 14.22
C GLY A 204 -16.13 -1.16 13.92
N LYS A 205 -15.62 0.09 13.76
CA LYS A 205 -16.43 1.29 13.46
C LYS A 205 -17.36 1.11 12.26
N THR A 206 -16.86 0.59 11.16
CA THR A 206 -17.64 0.29 9.95
C THR A 206 -18.69 -0.81 10.19
N LEU A 207 -18.33 -1.82 11.00
CA LEU A 207 -19.24 -2.91 11.37
C LEU A 207 -20.41 -2.40 12.22
N ILE A 208 -20.14 -1.56 13.22
CA ILE A 208 -21.17 -0.94 14.07
C ILE A 208 -22.10 -0.07 13.22
N ALA A 209 -21.58 0.75 12.30
CA ALA A 209 -22.41 1.58 11.41
C ALA A 209 -23.35 0.73 10.55
N ARG A 210 -22.84 -0.39 10.00
CA ARG A 210 -23.67 -1.36 9.24
C ARG A 210 -24.71 -2.03 10.12
N ALA A 211 -24.35 -2.35 11.37
CA ALA A 211 -25.28 -2.96 12.31
C ALA A 211 -26.44 -2.03 12.69
N VAL A 212 -26.18 -0.73 12.87
CA VAL A 212 -27.22 0.29 13.08
C VAL A 212 -28.21 0.30 11.93
N ALA A 213 -27.74 0.30 10.68
CA ALA A 213 -28.62 0.28 9.50
C ALA A 213 -29.43 -1.01 9.41
N GLY A 214 -28.79 -2.16 9.66
CA GLY A 214 -29.46 -3.46 9.64
C GLY A 214 -30.50 -3.62 10.75
N GLU A 215 -30.20 -3.12 11.95
CA GLU A 215 -31.10 -3.11 13.10
C GLU A 215 -32.28 -2.15 12.86
N ALA A 216 -32.05 -0.99 12.26
CA ALA A 216 -33.10 -0.06 11.87
C ALA A 216 -33.90 -0.53 10.65
N GLY A 217 -33.35 -1.44 9.83
CA GLY A 217 -33.99 -1.94 8.62
C GLY A 217 -33.98 -0.94 7.47
N VAL A 218 -33.05 0.05 7.48
CA VAL A 218 -32.96 1.12 6.48
C VAL A 218 -31.81 0.88 5.50
N PRO A 219 -31.86 1.49 4.30
CA PRO A 219 -30.76 1.48 3.33
C PRO A 219 -29.47 2.06 3.90
N PHE A 220 -28.34 1.43 3.56
CA PHE A 220 -27.00 1.84 3.95
C PHE A 220 -26.19 2.22 2.71
N LEU A 221 -25.88 3.52 2.57
CA LEU A 221 -25.08 4.06 1.48
C LEU A 221 -23.66 4.32 2.01
N SER A 222 -22.71 3.52 1.58
CA SER A 222 -21.32 3.61 2.06
C SER A 222 -20.39 4.17 1.00
N ILE A 223 -19.50 5.08 1.41
CA ILE A 223 -18.42 5.65 0.62
C ILE A 223 -17.20 5.86 1.50
N SER A 224 -15.99 5.79 0.92
CA SER A 224 -14.77 6.22 1.60
C SER A 224 -14.54 7.72 1.41
N GLY A 225 -14.03 8.41 2.44
CA GLY A 225 -13.59 9.81 2.32
C GLY A 225 -12.56 10.00 1.22
N SER A 226 -11.71 9.01 0.98
CA SER A 226 -10.73 9.02 -0.12
C SER A 226 -11.37 9.06 -1.51
N ASP A 227 -12.58 8.50 -1.69
CA ASP A 227 -13.31 8.53 -2.96
C ASP A 227 -13.77 9.94 -3.36
N PHE A 228 -13.77 10.88 -2.44
CA PHE A 228 -14.06 12.28 -2.72
C PHE A 228 -12.84 13.09 -3.16
N VAL A 229 -11.63 12.57 -2.94
CA VAL A 229 -10.38 13.26 -3.30
C VAL A 229 -9.99 12.86 -4.72
N GLU A 230 -10.09 13.81 -5.64
CA GLU A 230 -9.78 13.63 -7.06
C GLU A 230 -8.82 14.71 -7.55
N LEU A 231 -8.19 14.48 -8.70
CA LEU A 231 -7.27 15.46 -9.31
C LEU A 231 -8.00 16.63 -10.00
N TYR A 232 -9.30 16.46 -10.29
CA TYR A 232 -10.09 17.44 -11.02
C TYR A 232 -10.99 18.24 -10.10
N VAL A 233 -10.82 19.54 -10.08
CA VAL A 233 -11.59 20.48 -9.24
C VAL A 233 -13.10 20.33 -9.48
N GLY A 234 -13.85 20.18 -8.40
CA GLY A 234 -15.32 20.10 -8.41
C GLY A 234 -15.92 18.70 -8.57
N VAL A 235 -15.11 17.66 -8.86
CA VAL A 235 -15.59 16.28 -8.98
C VAL A 235 -16.00 15.75 -7.61
N GLY A 236 -15.18 15.97 -6.58
CA GLY A 236 -15.50 15.58 -5.20
C GLY A 236 -16.79 16.21 -4.69
N ALA A 237 -16.97 17.51 -4.89
CA ALA A 237 -18.18 18.22 -4.52
C ALA A 237 -19.43 17.69 -5.29
N SER A 238 -19.28 17.28 -6.54
CA SER A 238 -20.35 16.66 -7.32
C SER A 238 -20.75 15.29 -6.77
N ARG A 239 -19.77 14.48 -6.35
CA ARG A 239 -20.01 13.17 -5.71
C ARG A 239 -20.71 13.32 -4.36
N VAL A 240 -20.34 14.31 -3.56
CA VAL A 240 -21.04 14.63 -2.31
C VAL A 240 -22.52 14.91 -2.61
N ARG A 241 -22.84 15.81 -3.54
CA ARG A 241 -24.24 16.11 -3.91
C ARG A 241 -25.01 14.89 -4.38
N ASP A 242 -24.42 14.07 -5.24
CA ASP A 242 -25.05 12.86 -5.77
C ASP A 242 -25.32 11.84 -4.65
N LEU A 243 -24.39 11.63 -3.71
CA LEU A 243 -24.56 10.77 -2.54
C LEU A 243 -25.75 11.21 -1.69
N PHE A 244 -25.81 12.49 -1.35
CA PHE A 244 -26.89 13.05 -0.52
C PHE A 244 -28.23 13.06 -1.24
N GLU A 245 -28.25 13.28 -2.54
CA GLU A 245 -29.46 13.16 -3.36
C GLU A 245 -29.97 11.71 -3.40
N GLN A 246 -29.07 10.73 -3.53
CA GLN A 246 -29.43 9.31 -3.43
C GLN A 246 -29.98 8.95 -2.04
N ALA A 247 -29.38 9.48 -0.97
CA ALA A 247 -29.86 9.25 0.38
C ALA A 247 -31.28 9.82 0.59
N LYS A 248 -31.55 11.03 0.12
CA LYS A 248 -32.89 11.65 0.17
C LYS A 248 -33.93 10.85 -0.59
N LYS A 249 -33.59 10.31 -1.75
CA LYS A 249 -34.48 9.46 -2.56
C LYS A 249 -34.82 8.13 -1.88
N ASN A 250 -33.94 7.64 -1.01
CA ASN A 250 -34.11 6.36 -0.31
C ASN A 250 -34.44 6.53 1.19
N ALA A 251 -34.84 7.72 1.62
CA ALA A 251 -35.16 7.99 3.02
C ALA A 251 -36.35 7.14 3.53
N PRO A 252 -36.32 6.62 4.77
CA PRO A 252 -35.22 6.78 5.75
C PRO A 252 -33.98 5.96 5.40
N ALA A 253 -32.79 6.58 5.52
CA ALA A 253 -31.53 5.97 5.10
C ALA A 253 -30.35 6.41 5.98
N ILE A 254 -29.29 5.61 6.01
CA ILE A 254 -28.00 5.96 6.61
C ILE A 254 -26.98 6.19 5.51
N VAL A 255 -26.31 7.34 5.56
CA VAL A 255 -25.09 7.64 4.80
C VAL A 255 -23.89 7.35 5.68
N PHE A 256 -23.01 6.50 5.25
CA PHE A 256 -21.76 6.19 5.95
C PHE A 256 -20.56 6.69 5.17
N ILE A 257 -19.72 7.48 5.85
CA ILE A 257 -18.48 8.02 5.29
C ILE A 257 -17.32 7.45 6.12
N ASP A 258 -16.61 6.49 5.56
CA ASP A 258 -15.41 5.96 6.19
C ASP A 258 -14.20 6.88 5.94
N GLU A 259 -13.23 6.90 6.85
CA GLU A 259 -12.02 7.73 6.73
C GLU A 259 -12.34 9.20 6.40
N ILE A 260 -13.27 9.81 7.14
CA ILE A 260 -13.70 11.19 6.91
C ILE A 260 -12.54 12.20 6.98
N ASP A 261 -11.47 11.86 7.68
CA ASP A 261 -10.25 12.64 7.80
C ASP A 261 -9.52 12.86 6.47
N ALA A 262 -9.75 12.00 5.46
CA ALA A 262 -9.23 12.22 4.11
C ALA A 262 -9.73 13.55 3.48
N VAL A 263 -10.96 13.97 3.80
CA VAL A 263 -11.61 15.19 3.29
C VAL A 263 -11.72 16.25 4.37
N GLY A 264 -11.96 15.83 5.62
CA GLY A 264 -12.32 16.68 6.76
C GLY A 264 -11.14 17.31 7.51
N ARG A 265 -9.91 17.24 7.00
CA ARG A 265 -8.72 17.76 7.67
C ARG A 265 -8.74 19.29 7.81
N GLN A 266 -8.21 19.80 8.93
CA GLN A 266 -8.04 21.24 9.18
C GLN A 266 -7.26 21.94 8.08
N ARG A 267 -7.62 23.20 7.81
CA ARG A 267 -6.99 24.06 6.82
C ARG A 267 -5.53 24.33 7.21
N GLY A 268 -4.59 23.91 6.39
CA GLY A 268 -3.17 24.20 6.57
C GLY A 268 -2.73 25.32 5.64
N ALA A 269 -1.83 26.18 6.06
CA ALA A 269 -1.17 27.19 5.22
C ALA A 269 -0.14 26.52 4.29
N GLY A 270 -0.57 25.60 3.40
CA GLY A 270 0.29 24.89 2.45
C GLY A 270 0.19 25.47 1.04
N LEU A 271 1.32 25.83 0.44
CA LEU A 271 1.49 26.24 -0.94
C LEU A 271 1.38 25.03 -1.88
N GLY A 272 0.15 24.68 -2.35
CA GLY A 272 0.01 23.60 -3.33
C GLY A 272 -1.43 23.40 -3.80
N GLY A 273 -1.66 23.32 -5.11
CA GLY A 273 -2.97 23.27 -5.77
C GLY A 273 -3.88 22.04 -5.50
N GLY A 274 -3.48 21.09 -4.64
CA GLY A 274 -4.33 19.99 -4.20
C GLY A 274 -5.19 20.32 -2.97
N HIS A 275 -5.04 21.50 -2.39
CA HIS A 275 -5.81 21.92 -1.22
C HIS A 275 -7.18 22.49 -1.59
N ASP A 276 -7.30 23.18 -2.72
CA ASP A 276 -8.54 23.85 -3.15
C ASP A 276 -9.68 22.86 -3.40
N GLU A 277 -9.38 21.69 -3.94
CA GLU A 277 -10.38 20.66 -4.23
C GLU A 277 -10.94 20.02 -2.97
N ARG A 278 -10.06 19.70 -1.99
CA ARG A 278 -10.49 19.15 -0.69
C ARG A 278 -11.35 20.16 0.08
N GLU A 279 -10.96 21.43 0.10
CA GLU A 279 -11.73 22.48 0.76
C GLU A 279 -13.10 22.66 0.09
N GLN A 280 -13.17 22.62 -1.23
CA GLN A 280 -14.43 22.71 -1.96
C GLN A 280 -15.33 21.52 -1.63
N THR A 281 -14.77 20.33 -1.55
CA THR A 281 -15.49 19.11 -1.21
C THR A 281 -15.96 19.13 0.25
N LEU A 282 -15.12 19.54 1.19
CA LEU A 282 -15.50 19.75 2.58
C LEU A 282 -16.63 20.77 2.72
N ASN A 283 -16.50 21.92 2.07
CA ASN A 283 -17.55 22.95 2.08
C ASN A 283 -18.87 22.42 1.52
N GLN A 284 -18.83 21.62 0.45
CA GLN A 284 -20.04 20.99 -0.09
C GLN A 284 -20.66 20.01 0.90
N LEU A 285 -19.83 19.19 1.60
CA LEU A 285 -20.31 18.28 2.64
C LEU A 285 -21.02 19.04 3.77
N LEU A 286 -20.43 20.15 4.22
CA LEU A 286 -21.01 21.01 5.26
C LEU A 286 -22.34 21.60 4.79
N VAL A 287 -22.44 22.05 3.53
CA VAL A 287 -23.66 22.61 2.93
C VAL A 287 -24.75 21.55 2.86
N GLU A 288 -24.43 20.32 2.43
CA GLU A 288 -25.41 19.23 2.36
C GLU A 288 -25.90 18.85 3.76
N MET A 289 -25.01 18.76 4.76
CA MET A 289 -25.41 18.46 6.14
C MET A 289 -26.28 19.57 6.77
N ASP A 290 -25.95 20.83 6.50
CA ASP A 290 -26.76 21.96 6.97
C ASP A 290 -28.12 22.02 6.26
N GLY A 291 -28.15 21.62 4.98
CA GLY A 291 -29.33 21.61 4.13
C GLY A 291 -30.40 20.55 4.47
N PHE A 292 -30.10 19.60 5.37
CA PHE A 292 -31.10 18.66 5.85
C PHE A 292 -32.09 19.32 6.82
N GLY A 293 -33.38 19.19 6.54
CA GLY A 293 -34.43 19.45 7.51
C GLY A 293 -34.40 18.42 8.63
N ALA A 294 -34.82 18.81 9.82
CA ALA A 294 -34.83 17.93 11.01
C ALA A 294 -35.65 16.63 10.83
N ASN A 295 -36.42 16.48 9.77
CA ASN A 295 -37.38 15.39 9.54
C ASN A 295 -37.19 14.64 8.21
N GLU A 296 -36.07 14.82 7.52
CA GLU A 296 -35.83 14.16 6.21
C GLU A 296 -35.48 12.67 6.32
N GLY A 297 -35.30 12.14 7.54
CA GLY A 297 -35.07 10.71 7.77
C GLY A 297 -33.69 10.20 7.31
N VAL A 298 -32.76 11.09 7.01
CA VAL A 298 -31.37 10.73 6.66
C VAL A 298 -30.45 11.04 7.83
N ILE A 299 -29.66 10.05 8.24
CA ILE A 299 -28.61 10.21 9.26
C ILE A 299 -27.26 9.95 8.61
N VAL A 300 -26.29 10.82 8.90
CA VAL A 300 -24.91 10.66 8.43
C VAL A 300 -24.07 10.05 9.56
N ILE A 301 -23.46 8.91 9.32
CA ILE A 301 -22.49 8.32 10.24
C ILE A 301 -21.12 8.45 9.56
N ALA A 302 -20.15 9.03 10.24
CA ALA A 302 -18.78 9.07 9.74
C ALA A 302 -17.84 8.32 10.69
N ALA A 303 -16.75 7.77 10.15
CA ALA A 303 -15.72 7.12 10.94
C ALA A 303 -14.35 7.77 10.71
N THR A 304 -13.57 7.89 11.77
CA THR A 304 -12.18 8.37 11.71
C THR A 304 -11.31 7.67 12.74
N ASN A 305 -10.05 7.50 12.42
CA ASN A 305 -9.03 7.08 13.39
C ASN A 305 -8.38 8.28 14.09
N ARG A 306 -8.55 9.49 13.55
CA ARG A 306 -7.86 10.71 13.99
C ARG A 306 -8.83 11.89 14.10
N LYS A 307 -9.44 12.04 15.27
CA LYS A 307 -10.30 13.20 15.55
C LYS A 307 -9.52 14.51 15.61
N ASP A 308 -8.28 14.46 16.04
CA ASP A 308 -7.38 15.60 16.27
C ASP A 308 -7.12 16.44 15.00
N ILE A 309 -7.15 15.81 13.83
CA ILE A 309 -6.90 16.49 12.56
C ILE A 309 -8.16 17.03 11.87
N LEU A 310 -9.36 16.70 12.37
CA LEU A 310 -10.61 17.13 11.76
C LEU A 310 -10.85 18.64 11.92
N ASP A 311 -11.43 19.25 10.88
CA ASP A 311 -11.88 20.64 10.93
C ASP A 311 -13.02 20.80 11.97
N ASN A 312 -12.86 21.74 12.88
CA ASN A 312 -13.84 22.04 13.90
C ASN A 312 -15.25 22.39 13.34
N ALA A 313 -15.33 22.81 12.08
CA ALA A 313 -16.61 23.07 11.43
C ALA A 313 -17.46 21.80 11.29
N LEU A 314 -16.85 20.63 11.15
CA LEU A 314 -17.55 19.34 11.11
C LEU A 314 -18.18 18.97 12.48
N LEU A 315 -17.55 19.41 13.57
CA LEU A 315 -17.94 19.06 14.94
C LEU A 315 -18.97 20.03 15.55
N ARG A 316 -19.43 21.02 14.78
CA ARG A 316 -20.43 21.98 15.24
C ARG A 316 -21.82 21.35 15.35
N PRO A 317 -22.65 21.80 16.32
CA PRO A 317 -24.03 21.36 16.44
C PRO A 317 -24.81 21.50 15.11
N GLY A 318 -25.57 20.45 14.78
CA GLY A 318 -26.30 20.34 13.52
C GLY A 318 -25.53 19.63 12.40
N ARG A 319 -24.30 19.17 12.67
CA ARG A 319 -23.45 18.37 11.79
C ARG A 319 -23.11 17.05 12.47
N PHE A 320 -21.84 16.80 12.83
CA PHE A 320 -21.46 15.66 13.69
C PHE A 320 -21.53 16.08 15.15
N ASP A 321 -22.74 16.23 15.64
CA ASP A 321 -23.03 16.71 16.98
C ASP A 321 -22.99 15.58 18.04
N ARG A 322 -23.03 14.33 17.63
CA ARG A 322 -22.79 13.17 18.49
C ARG A 322 -21.47 12.49 18.13
N GLN A 323 -20.67 12.20 19.13
CA GLN A 323 -19.39 11.52 18.97
C GLN A 323 -19.39 10.26 19.84
N VAL A 324 -19.22 9.11 19.20
CA VAL A 324 -19.14 7.80 19.85
C VAL A 324 -17.71 7.30 19.73
N TYR A 325 -17.08 7.01 20.86
CA TYR A 325 -15.71 6.52 20.91
C TYR A 325 -15.71 4.99 20.94
N VAL A 326 -15.18 4.37 19.89
CA VAL A 326 -15.08 2.91 19.77
C VAL A 326 -13.63 2.51 20.09
N GLY A 327 -13.39 2.17 21.37
CA GLY A 327 -12.09 1.81 21.90
C GLY A 327 -11.63 0.38 21.54
N ALA A 328 -10.41 0.05 21.99
CA ALA A 328 -9.98 -1.36 21.99
C ALA A 328 -10.83 -2.15 23.01
N PRO A 329 -11.20 -3.41 22.70
CA PRO A 329 -12.06 -4.22 23.58
C PRO A 329 -11.30 -4.65 24.84
N ASP A 330 -11.98 -4.65 25.99
CA ASP A 330 -11.51 -5.24 27.24
C ASP A 330 -11.52 -6.77 27.17
N VAL A 331 -11.00 -7.46 28.18
CA VAL A 331 -10.91 -8.95 28.22
C VAL A 331 -12.26 -9.60 27.92
N LYS A 332 -13.35 -9.09 28.51
CA LYS A 332 -14.69 -9.61 28.37
C LYS A 332 -15.23 -9.44 26.95
N SER A 333 -15.01 -8.27 26.39
CA SER A 333 -15.37 -7.95 25.01
C SER A 333 -14.51 -8.75 24.02
N ARG A 334 -13.20 -8.95 24.27
CA ARG A 334 -12.33 -9.80 23.43
C ARG A 334 -12.82 -11.23 23.38
N GLU A 335 -13.22 -11.81 24.54
CA GLU A 335 -13.81 -13.16 24.57
C GLU A 335 -15.10 -13.23 23.74
N ALA A 336 -15.97 -12.23 23.83
CA ALA A 336 -17.19 -12.17 23.05
C ALA A 336 -16.89 -12.02 21.54
N VAL A 337 -15.91 -11.19 21.15
CA VAL A 337 -15.45 -11.02 19.76
C VAL A 337 -14.87 -12.33 19.22
N LEU A 338 -14.01 -13.02 19.98
CA LEU A 338 -13.47 -14.32 19.60
C LEU A 338 -14.59 -15.34 19.32
N LYS A 339 -15.61 -15.41 20.18
CA LYS A 339 -16.77 -16.31 19.99
C LYS A 339 -17.55 -15.98 18.72
N VAL A 340 -17.68 -14.71 18.34
CA VAL A 340 -18.33 -14.32 17.09
C VAL A 340 -17.53 -14.77 15.88
N HIS A 341 -16.22 -14.54 15.86
CA HIS A 341 -15.33 -14.95 14.75
C HIS A 341 -15.10 -16.47 14.70
N ALA A 342 -15.37 -17.18 15.79
CA ALA A 342 -15.32 -18.64 15.86
C ALA A 342 -16.51 -19.34 15.19
N ARG A 343 -17.65 -18.67 14.99
CA ARG A 343 -18.92 -19.29 14.52
C ARG A 343 -18.78 -20.14 13.24
N ASN A 344 -17.87 -19.78 12.35
CA ASN A 344 -17.68 -20.43 11.05
C ASN A 344 -16.41 -21.30 10.98
N LYS A 345 -15.78 -21.59 12.12
CA LYS A 345 -14.56 -22.37 12.24
C LYS A 345 -14.78 -23.56 13.16
N GLN A 346 -14.02 -24.63 13.00
CA GLN A 346 -14.14 -25.83 13.82
C GLN A 346 -12.99 -25.86 14.83
N PHE A 347 -13.32 -25.72 16.11
CA PHE A 347 -12.38 -25.74 17.22
C PHE A 347 -12.47 -27.05 17.98
N ASP A 348 -11.34 -27.41 18.61
CA ASP A 348 -11.32 -28.47 19.60
C ASP A 348 -12.14 -28.04 20.82
N PRO A 349 -12.93 -28.95 21.47
CA PRO A 349 -13.69 -28.64 22.68
C PRO A 349 -12.84 -28.09 23.84
N ASP A 350 -11.54 -28.40 23.87
CA ASP A 350 -10.64 -27.98 24.93
C ASP A 350 -10.15 -26.51 24.78
N VAL A 351 -10.46 -25.84 23.66
CA VAL A 351 -10.08 -24.44 23.43
C VAL A 351 -10.83 -23.50 24.37
N LYS A 352 -10.06 -22.73 25.15
CA LYS A 352 -10.58 -21.79 26.15
C LYS A 352 -10.45 -20.35 25.64
N PHE A 353 -11.51 -19.81 25.03
CA PHE A 353 -11.54 -18.43 24.56
C PHE A 353 -11.29 -17.38 25.65
N SER A 354 -11.61 -17.70 26.91
CA SER A 354 -11.32 -16.82 28.07
C SER A 354 -9.82 -16.67 28.33
N GLU A 355 -9.03 -17.73 28.13
CA GLU A 355 -7.57 -17.67 28.26
C GLU A 355 -6.97 -16.89 27.07
N ILE A 356 -7.42 -17.17 25.84
CA ILE A 356 -7.00 -16.43 24.66
C ILE A 356 -7.33 -14.95 24.78
N ALA A 357 -8.48 -14.58 25.34
CA ALA A 357 -8.86 -13.19 25.56
C ALA A 357 -7.90 -12.47 26.54
N LYS A 358 -7.38 -13.17 27.56
CA LYS A 358 -6.38 -12.62 28.46
C LYS A 358 -5.05 -12.43 27.75
N THR A 359 -4.60 -13.43 26.97
CA THR A 359 -3.31 -13.40 26.27
C THR A 359 -3.25 -12.41 25.09
N THR A 360 -4.40 -11.85 24.70
CA THR A 360 -4.52 -10.90 23.57
C THR A 360 -4.79 -9.47 24.05
N ALA A 361 -4.18 -9.06 25.16
CA ALA A 361 -4.29 -7.68 25.65
C ALA A 361 -3.86 -6.67 24.56
N GLY A 362 -4.67 -5.62 24.36
CA GLY A 362 -4.44 -4.61 23.34
C GLY A 362 -4.88 -4.98 21.92
N PHE A 363 -5.31 -6.21 21.66
CA PHE A 363 -5.81 -6.61 20.33
C PHE A 363 -7.17 -5.95 20.04
N THR A 364 -7.32 -5.52 18.79
CA THR A 364 -8.59 -5.04 18.25
C THR A 364 -9.42 -6.21 17.71
N GLY A 365 -10.68 -5.93 17.34
CA GLY A 365 -11.54 -6.96 16.71
C GLY A 365 -10.94 -7.55 15.43
N ALA A 366 -10.25 -6.74 14.64
CA ALA A 366 -9.56 -7.18 13.42
C ALA A 366 -8.35 -8.07 13.72
N ASP A 367 -7.60 -7.76 14.77
CA ASP A 367 -6.45 -8.58 15.20
C ASP A 367 -6.90 -9.94 15.68
N LEU A 368 -8.01 -10.00 16.44
CA LEU A 368 -8.61 -11.25 16.92
C LEU A 368 -9.16 -12.10 15.77
N GLU A 369 -9.79 -11.48 14.76
CA GLU A 369 -10.20 -12.18 13.54
C GLU A 369 -9.03 -12.79 12.82
N ASN A 370 -7.97 -11.98 12.62
CA ASN A 370 -6.73 -12.41 11.98
C ASN A 370 -6.06 -13.56 12.74
N LEU A 371 -5.99 -13.48 14.06
CA LEU A 371 -5.45 -14.55 14.92
C LEU A 371 -6.17 -15.89 14.67
N LEU A 372 -7.50 -15.90 14.74
CA LEU A 372 -8.27 -17.12 14.50
C LEU A 372 -8.19 -17.62 13.06
N ASN A 373 -8.00 -16.73 12.11
CA ASN A 373 -7.77 -17.08 10.71
C ASN A 373 -6.39 -17.72 10.51
N GLU A 374 -5.34 -17.15 11.10
CA GLU A 374 -3.99 -17.72 11.06
C GLU A 374 -3.93 -19.09 11.74
N ALA A 375 -4.62 -19.27 12.87
CA ALA A 375 -4.75 -20.56 13.55
C ALA A 375 -5.45 -21.60 12.66
N ALA A 376 -6.50 -21.20 11.94
CA ALA A 376 -7.18 -22.08 10.99
C ALA A 376 -6.27 -22.49 9.82
N LEU A 377 -5.50 -21.52 9.28
CA LEU A 377 -4.52 -21.80 8.21
C LEU A 377 -3.40 -22.74 8.70
N LEU A 378 -2.94 -22.58 9.94
CA LEU A 378 -1.92 -23.43 10.54
C LEU A 378 -2.45 -24.85 10.75
N ALA A 379 -3.65 -25.01 11.31
CA ALA A 379 -4.31 -26.31 11.48
C ALA A 379 -4.49 -27.03 10.14
N ALA A 380 -4.94 -26.30 9.10
CA ALA A 380 -5.08 -26.86 7.75
C ALA A 380 -3.74 -27.32 7.16
N ARG A 381 -2.65 -26.55 7.35
CA ARG A 381 -1.30 -26.92 6.91
C ARG A 381 -0.79 -28.17 7.61
N ARG A 382 -1.17 -28.37 8.87
CA ARG A 382 -0.86 -29.57 9.65
C ARG A 382 -1.82 -30.74 9.37
N ASN A 383 -2.75 -30.60 8.43
CA ASN A 383 -3.80 -31.58 8.12
C ASN A 383 -4.68 -31.93 9.32
N LYS A 384 -4.82 -31.04 10.31
CA LYS A 384 -5.77 -31.17 11.42
C LYS A 384 -7.18 -30.76 10.95
N LYS A 385 -8.22 -31.39 11.47
CA LYS A 385 -9.62 -31.05 11.17
C LYS A 385 -10.21 -30.02 12.14
N LEU A 386 -9.62 -29.90 13.31
CA LEU A 386 -10.02 -28.98 14.37
C LEU A 386 -8.83 -28.08 14.71
N ILE A 387 -9.14 -26.87 15.14
CA ILE A 387 -8.15 -25.88 15.60
C ILE A 387 -7.99 -26.13 17.10
N SER A 388 -6.80 -26.50 17.55
CA SER A 388 -6.48 -26.69 18.96
C SER A 388 -5.91 -25.41 19.59
N GLN A 389 -5.77 -25.41 20.91
CA GLN A 389 -5.15 -24.33 21.67
C GLN A 389 -3.71 -24.06 21.19
N GLU A 390 -2.94 -25.12 20.85
CA GLU A 390 -1.58 -25.04 20.33
C GLU A 390 -1.47 -24.20 19.05
N GLU A 391 -2.38 -24.42 18.07
CA GLU A 391 -2.38 -23.62 16.83
C GLU A 391 -2.70 -22.15 17.09
N ILE A 392 -3.52 -21.86 18.09
CA ILE A 392 -3.88 -20.48 18.44
C ILE A 392 -2.67 -19.78 19.08
N GLU A 393 -1.99 -20.43 20.01
CA GLU A 393 -0.80 -19.89 20.68
C GLU A 393 0.36 -19.66 19.71
N GLU A 394 0.64 -20.61 18.82
CA GLU A 394 1.67 -20.44 17.79
C GLU A 394 1.29 -19.31 16.81
N SER A 395 -0.01 -19.20 16.47
CA SER A 395 -0.50 -18.11 15.62
C SER A 395 -0.43 -16.76 16.32
N LEU A 396 -0.64 -16.70 17.64
CA LEU A 396 -0.47 -15.49 18.43
C LEU A 396 0.97 -14.98 18.33
N LEU A 397 1.94 -15.87 18.55
CA LEU A 397 3.35 -15.53 18.39
C LEU A 397 3.66 -15.05 16.96
N LYS A 398 3.09 -15.69 15.94
CA LYS A 398 3.25 -15.29 14.55
C LYS A 398 2.64 -13.89 14.25
N VAL A 399 1.47 -13.59 14.80
CA VAL A 399 0.77 -12.30 14.58
C VAL A 399 1.52 -11.17 15.27
N VAL A 400 1.98 -11.37 16.50
CA VAL A 400 2.67 -10.35 17.30
C VAL A 400 4.09 -10.10 16.79
N MET A 401 4.85 -11.18 16.53
CA MET A 401 6.29 -11.12 16.28
C MET A 401 6.71 -11.40 14.82
N GLY A 402 5.77 -11.84 13.99
CA GLY A 402 6.07 -12.25 12.61
C GLY A 402 6.53 -13.70 12.48
N VAL A 403 6.84 -14.09 11.24
CA VAL A 403 7.19 -15.48 10.88
C VAL A 403 8.61 -15.84 11.32
N GLU A 404 8.80 -17.03 11.87
CA GLU A 404 10.12 -17.59 12.21
C GLU A 404 10.99 -17.83 10.97
N LYS A 405 12.26 -17.47 11.04
CA LYS A 405 13.25 -17.70 10.00
C LYS A 405 14.12 -18.92 10.34
N LYS A 406 13.54 -20.13 10.39
CA LYS A 406 14.24 -21.38 10.71
C LYS A 406 15.38 -21.76 9.73
N SER A 407 15.41 -21.17 8.54
CA SER A 407 16.47 -21.43 7.55
C SER A 407 17.70 -20.53 7.72
N HIS A 408 17.69 -19.57 8.65
CA HIS A 408 18.81 -18.69 8.87
C HIS A 408 19.85 -19.40 9.74
N ILE A 409 21.04 -19.62 9.19
CA ILE A 409 22.16 -20.20 9.94
C ILE A 409 22.74 -19.07 10.80
N ILE A 410 22.57 -19.19 12.12
CA ILE A 410 23.15 -18.27 13.10
C ILE A 410 24.47 -18.87 13.54
N ASN A 411 25.52 -18.07 13.63
CA ASN A 411 26.77 -18.53 14.20
C ASN A 411 26.63 -18.71 15.73
N GLU A 412 27.47 -19.55 16.33
CA GLU A 412 27.41 -19.87 17.78
C GLU A 412 27.62 -18.62 18.65
N HIS A 413 28.42 -17.67 18.19
CA HIS A 413 28.65 -16.41 18.90
C HIS A 413 27.36 -15.57 18.97
N ASP A 414 26.69 -15.37 17.82
CA ASP A 414 25.45 -14.58 17.77
C ASP A 414 24.30 -15.29 18.50
N LYS A 415 24.26 -16.62 18.44
CA LYS A 415 23.30 -17.43 19.20
C LYS A 415 23.47 -17.22 20.70
N ARG A 416 24.72 -17.25 21.17
CA ARG A 416 25.07 -17.03 22.59
C ARG A 416 24.75 -15.60 23.00
N LEU A 417 25.12 -14.60 22.18
CA LEU A 417 24.85 -13.19 22.42
C LEU A 417 23.34 -12.95 22.57
N THR A 418 22.54 -13.45 21.61
CA THR A 418 21.07 -13.32 21.67
C THR A 418 20.49 -14.02 22.91
N ALA A 419 21.00 -15.19 23.28
CA ALA A 419 20.50 -15.91 24.45
C ALA A 419 20.72 -15.14 25.76
N TYR A 420 21.88 -14.54 25.95
CA TYR A 420 22.14 -13.69 27.11
C TYR A 420 21.33 -12.40 27.08
N HIS A 421 21.17 -11.79 25.91
CA HIS A 421 20.33 -10.63 25.71
C HIS A 421 18.88 -10.89 26.14
N GLU A 422 18.26 -11.94 25.63
CA GLU A 422 16.88 -12.31 25.99
C GLU A 422 16.75 -12.78 27.44
N ALA A 423 17.77 -13.47 27.95
CA ALA A 423 17.80 -13.84 29.37
C ALA A 423 17.82 -12.61 30.27
N GLY A 424 18.56 -11.55 29.89
CA GLY A 424 18.58 -10.28 30.61
C GLY A 424 17.20 -9.63 30.72
N HIS A 425 16.47 -9.57 29.62
CA HIS A 425 15.09 -9.08 29.62
C HIS A 425 14.17 -9.95 30.50
N ALA A 426 14.26 -11.27 30.35
CA ALA A 426 13.42 -12.20 31.10
C ALA A 426 13.64 -12.13 32.61
N ILE A 427 14.89 -12.02 33.07
CA ILE A 427 15.21 -11.83 34.48
C ILE A 427 14.64 -10.51 35.00
N CYS A 428 14.80 -9.40 34.26
CA CYS A 428 14.25 -8.12 34.67
C CYS A 428 12.72 -8.15 34.78
N PHE A 429 12.02 -8.77 33.82
CA PHE A 429 10.56 -8.95 33.90
C PHE A 429 10.15 -9.74 35.14
N HIS A 430 10.87 -10.80 35.47
CA HIS A 430 10.52 -11.66 36.57
C HIS A 430 10.76 -11.06 37.96
N VAL A 431 11.87 -10.33 38.11
CA VAL A 431 12.30 -9.79 39.41
C VAL A 431 11.58 -8.48 39.76
N LEU A 432 11.22 -7.68 38.76
CA LEU A 432 10.60 -6.37 39.00
C LEU A 432 9.10 -6.50 39.30
N PRO A 433 8.63 -6.01 40.45
CA PRO A 433 7.31 -6.34 40.98
C PRO A 433 6.12 -5.71 40.24
N THR A 434 6.34 -4.67 39.42
CA THR A 434 5.25 -4.03 38.67
C THR A 434 5.16 -4.51 37.23
N GLN A 435 6.12 -5.35 36.80
CA GLN A 435 6.16 -5.83 35.43
C GLN A 435 5.35 -7.12 35.27
N ASP A 436 4.88 -7.34 34.04
CA ASP A 436 4.07 -8.50 33.70
C ASP A 436 4.94 -9.77 33.67
N PRO A 437 4.40 -10.96 34.02
CA PRO A 437 5.16 -12.21 34.03
C PRO A 437 5.60 -12.60 32.61
N VAL A 438 6.74 -13.27 32.52
CA VAL A 438 7.27 -13.80 31.27
C VAL A 438 6.37 -14.92 30.77
N HIS A 439 5.91 -14.82 29.51
CA HIS A 439 5.08 -15.82 28.84
C HIS A 439 5.89 -16.68 27.88
N HIS A 440 6.78 -16.06 27.11
CA HIS A 440 7.58 -16.77 26.10
C HIS A 440 8.91 -16.06 25.87
N VAL A 441 9.99 -16.86 25.76
CA VAL A 441 11.33 -16.37 25.40
C VAL A 441 11.84 -17.20 24.23
N THR A 442 12.42 -16.57 23.23
CA THR A 442 13.00 -17.28 22.08
C THR A 442 14.19 -16.53 21.48
N ILE A 443 15.13 -17.30 20.98
CA ILE A 443 16.30 -16.80 20.25
C ILE A 443 16.22 -17.12 18.75
N ILE A 444 15.06 -17.58 18.27
CA ILE A 444 14.81 -17.82 16.84
C ILE A 444 14.55 -16.49 16.15
N PRO A 445 15.33 -16.09 15.12
CA PRO A 445 15.13 -14.85 14.42
C PRO A 445 13.76 -14.78 13.74
N ARG A 446 13.18 -13.59 13.75
CA ARG A 446 11.89 -13.32 13.13
C ARG A 446 12.00 -12.44 11.89
N SER A 447 10.94 -12.41 11.08
CA SER A 447 10.89 -11.58 9.88
C SER A 447 10.94 -10.08 10.16
N SER A 448 10.61 -9.65 11.38
CA SER A 448 10.73 -8.26 11.85
C SER A 448 12.17 -7.74 11.97
N GLY A 449 13.17 -8.63 11.88
CA GLY A 449 14.60 -8.30 12.03
C GLY A 449 15.12 -8.46 13.45
N ALA A 450 14.28 -8.86 14.42
CA ALA A 450 14.73 -9.20 15.76
C ALA A 450 15.48 -10.55 15.76
N GLY A 451 16.61 -10.62 16.48
CA GLY A 451 17.39 -11.85 16.65
C GLY A 451 16.72 -12.85 17.60
N GLY A 452 16.00 -12.36 18.59
CA GLY A 452 15.17 -13.07 19.54
C GLY A 452 14.09 -12.15 20.08
N PHE A 453 13.32 -12.60 21.05
CA PHE A 453 12.42 -11.75 21.83
C PHE A 453 11.98 -12.39 23.13
N THR A 454 11.67 -11.54 24.10
CA THR A 454 11.04 -11.90 25.37
C THR A 454 9.65 -11.30 25.43
N MET A 455 8.61 -12.11 25.57
CA MET A 455 7.22 -11.69 25.60
C MET A 455 6.66 -11.78 27.02
N PRO A 456 6.35 -10.65 27.67
CA PRO A 456 5.55 -10.65 28.87
C PRO A 456 4.06 -10.82 28.53
N LEU A 457 3.25 -11.29 29.48
CA LEU A 457 1.82 -11.41 29.33
C LEU A 457 1.12 -10.70 30.48
N PRO A 458 0.37 -9.63 30.19
CA PRO A 458 -0.44 -8.96 31.22
C PRO A 458 -1.47 -9.92 31.82
N GLU A 459 -1.54 -10.01 33.13
CA GLU A 459 -2.58 -10.77 33.83
C GLU A 459 -3.95 -10.07 33.75
N GLU A 460 -3.94 -8.72 33.73
CA GLU A 460 -5.14 -7.89 33.67
C GLU A 460 -4.95 -6.71 32.74
N ASP A 461 -6.05 -6.18 32.18
CA ASP A 461 -6.01 -4.94 31.39
C ASP A 461 -5.79 -3.74 32.32
N GLN A 462 -4.61 -3.10 32.25
CA GLN A 462 -4.27 -1.93 33.05
C GLN A 462 -4.76 -0.65 32.38
N ALA A 463 -5.68 0.08 33.04
CA ALA A 463 -6.14 1.37 32.54
C ALA A 463 -5.10 2.50 32.68
N TYR A 464 -4.24 2.42 33.70
CA TYR A 464 -3.21 3.42 34.00
C TYR A 464 -1.86 2.78 34.30
N ARG A 465 -0.80 3.37 33.77
CA ARG A 465 0.58 2.99 34.10
C ARG A 465 1.14 3.97 35.12
N THR A 466 1.66 3.46 36.22
CA THR A 466 2.26 4.27 37.27
C THR A 466 3.68 4.72 36.92
N LYS A 467 4.19 5.78 37.58
CA LYS A 467 5.60 6.22 37.45
C LYS A 467 6.55 5.05 37.71
N LYS A 468 6.31 4.28 38.76
CA LYS A 468 7.14 3.11 39.14
C LYS A 468 7.12 2.04 38.03
N TYR A 469 5.96 1.73 37.44
CA TYR A 469 5.87 0.80 36.32
C TYR A 469 6.73 1.26 35.12
N MET A 470 6.70 2.56 34.80
CA MET A 470 7.48 3.11 33.69
C MET A 470 8.98 3.10 33.96
N GLU A 471 9.40 3.42 35.20
CA GLU A 471 10.81 3.33 35.62
C GLU A 471 11.31 1.90 35.54
N GLU A 472 10.56 0.92 36.05
CA GLU A 472 10.89 -0.50 35.97
C GLU A 472 10.89 -1.01 34.52
N TYR A 473 9.97 -0.54 33.66
CA TYR A 473 9.94 -0.89 32.24
C TYR A 473 11.20 -0.39 31.50
N ILE A 474 11.72 0.79 31.85
CA ILE A 474 12.99 1.28 31.30
C ILE A 474 14.15 0.33 31.71
N ILE A 475 14.14 -0.17 32.96
CA ILE A 475 15.13 -1.16 33.41
C ILE A 475 15.03 -2.44 32.57
N VAL A 476 13.82 -2.93 32.32
CA VAL A 476 13.59 -4.10 31.46
C VAL A 476 14.14 -3.85 30.04
N CYS A 477 13.84 -2.70 29.43
CA CYS A 477 14.37 -2.38 28.11
C CYS A 477 15.90 -2.38 28.04
N LEU A 478 16.58 -2.02 29.12
CA LEU A 478 18.04 -2.03 29.19
C LEU A 478 18.61 -3.41 29.51
N GLY A 479 17.77 -4.39 29.92
CA GLY A 479 18.16 -5.72 30.36
C GLY A 479 19.06 -6.48 29.41
N GLY A 480 18.69 -6.51 28.11
CA GLY A 480 19.48 -7.20 27.08
C GLY A 480 20.87 -6.59 26.90
N ARG A 481 20.94 -5.26 26.81
CA ARG A 481 22.19 -4.50 26.67
C ARG A 481 23.15 -4.72 27.86
N VAL A 482 22.62 -4.66 29.08
CA VAL A 482 23.41 -4.83 30.31
C VAL A 482 23.85 -6.29 30.44
N ALA A 483 23.00 -7.25 30.06
CA ALA A 483 23.37 -8.67 30.03
C ALA A 483 24.54 -8.94 29.08
N GLU A 484 24.53 -8.37 27.87
CA GLU A 484 25.65 -8.43 26.92
C GLU A 484 26.94 -7.90 27.57
N GLN A 485 26.90 -6.73 28.18
CA GLN A 485 28.08 -6.12 28.82
C GLN A 485 28.65 -6.96 29.96
N LEU A 486 27.80 -7.56 30.78
CA LEU A 486 28.22 -8.36 31.94
C LEU A 486 28.79 -9.73 31.57
N THR A 487 28.39 -10.27 30.38
CA THR A 487 28.71 -11.66 30.02
C THR A 487 29.61 -11.79 28.81
N MET A 488 29.60 -10.84 27.89
CA MET A 488 30.34 -10.90 26.62
C MET A 488 31.51 -9.91 26.56
N GLU A 489 31.71 -9.09 27.60
CA GLU A 489 32.73 -8.01 27.68
C GLU A 489 32.62 -6.96 26.56
N ASP A 490 31.62 -7.07 25.68
CA ASP A 490 31.34 -6.14 24.58
C ASP A 490 29.82 -5.98 24.41
N ILE A 491 29.42 -5.08 23.54
CA ILE A 491 28.05 -4.67 23.31
C ILE A 491 27.72 -4.70 21.82
N SER A 492 26.51 -5.12 21.51
CA SER A 492 26.06 -5.26 20.12
C SER A 492 25.10 -4.16 19.68
N THR A 493 24.84 -4.10 18.38
CA THR A 493 23.81 -3.26 17.79
C THR A 493 22.40 -3.81 18.00
N GLY A 494 22.23 -5.00 18.56
CA GLY A 494 20.96 -5.67 18.79
C GLY A 494 20.03 -4.86 19.69
N ALA A 495 20.57 -4.21 20.70
CA ALA A 495 19.83 -3.39 21.65
C ALA A 495 19.29 -2.05 21.11
N TYR A 496 19.38 -1.78 19.78
CA TYR A 496 18.89 -0.50 19.20
C TYR A 496 17.41 -0.26 19.49
N GLY A 497 16.58 -1.29 19.30
CA GLY A 497 15.13 -1.21 19.55
C GLY A 497 14.80 -0.87 20.99
N ASP A 498 15.49 -1.52 21.91
CA ASP A 498 15.28 -1.41 23.35
C ASP A 498 15.72 -0.04 23.89
N ILE A 499 16.87 0.45 23.45
CA ILE A 499 17.36 1.80 23.77
C ILE A 499 16.37 2.84 23.25
N LYS A 500 15.82 2.66 22.06
CA LYS A 500 14.81 3.56 21.49
C LYS A 500 13.55 3.57 22.33
N GLN A 501 13.04 2.40 22.76
CA GLN A 501 11.85 2.29 23.62
C GLN A 501 12.10 2.92 25.00
N ALA A 502 13.23 2.62 25.63
CA ALA A 502 13.63 3.22 26.90
C ALA A 502 13.66 4.75 26.82
N THR A 503 14.29 5.29 25.78
CA THR A 503 14.40 6.75 25.56
C THR A 503 13.02 7.39 25.32
N GLN A 504 12.16 6.74 24.53
CA GLN A 504 10.80 7.23 24.29
C GLN A 504 9.97 7.25 25.57
N MET A 505 10.08 6.21 26.40
CA MET A 505 9.39 6.13 27.69
C MET A 505 9.88 7.22 28.63
N ALA A 506 11.19 7.39 28.81
CA ALA A 506 11.77 8.44 29.64
C ALA A 506 11.34 9.83 29.17
N ARG A 507 11.35 10.07 27.86
CA ARG A 507 10.89 11.33 27.28
C ARG A 507 9.41 11.57 27.57
N ALA A 508 8.55 10.59 27.38
CA ALA A 508 7.12 10.70 27.67
C ALA A 508 6.86 10.98 29.16
N MET A 509 7.61 10.34 30.07
CA MET A 509 7.53 10.62 31.53
C MET A 509 7.82 12.08 31.84
N VAL A 510 8.85 12.67 31.22
CA VAL A 510 9.31 14.04 31.47
C VAL A 510 8.41 15.07 30.77
N THR A 511 8.08 14.85 29.49
CA THR A 511 7.44 15.88 28.66
C THR A 511 5.92 15.79 28.65
N SER A 512 5.33 14.59 28.66
CA SER A 512 3.88 14.41 28.46
C SER A 512 3.14 14.09 29.75
N TYR A 513 3.76 13.33 30.66
CA TYR A 513 3.09 12.89 31.88
C TYR A 513 3.47 13.71 33.13
N GLY A 514 4.43 14.64 33.02
CA GLY A 514 4.85 15.49 34.13
C GLY A 514 5.35 14.70 35.36
N MET A 515 5.99 13.52 35.13
CA MET A 515 6.42 12.61 36.19
C MET A 515 7.82 12.93 36.74
N SER A 516 8.48 13.97 36.23
CA SER A 516 9.77 14.45 36.78
C SER A 516 9.55 15.46 37.87
N GLU A 517 10.24 15.29 39.01
CA GLU A 517 10.21 16.27 40.11
C GLU A 517 10.95 17.56 39.75
N ARG A 518 12.01 17.48 38.94
CA ARG A 518 12.82 18.63 38.51
C ARG A 518 12.09 19.52 37.50
N ILE A 519 11.37 18.90 36.55
CA ILE A 519 10.65 19.61 35.51
C ILE A 519 9.25 20.03 35.98
N GLY A 520 8.63 19.25 36.86
CA GLY A 520 7.28 19.46 37.37
C GLY A 520 6.16 18.93 36.46
N PRO A 521 4.90 19.02 36.88
CA PRO A 521 3.73 18.51 36.15
C PRO A 521 3.29 19.51 35.08
N ILE A 522 4.12 19.72 34.09
CA ILE A 522 3.89 20.61 32.94
C ILE A 522 3.99 19.77 31.67
N ASP A 523 3.05 19.95 30.76
CA ASP A 523 3.08 19.34 29.46
C ASP A 523 4.00 20.13 28.50
N TYR A 524 5.11 19.54 28.16
CA TYR A 524 6.07 20.00 27.15
C TYR A 524 6.03 19.08 25.91
N GLY A 525 5.08 18.13 25.85
CA GLY A 525 4.87 17.29 24.68
C GLY A 525 4.48 18.19 23.51
N SER A 526 5.23 18.15 22.43
CA SER A 526 4.72 18.66 21.17
C SER A 526 3.53 17.77 20.78
N ASP A 527 2.41 18.37 20.37
CA ASP A 527 1.36 17.70 19.61
C ASP A 527 1.98 17.17 18.30
N ASN A 528 2.74 16.08 18.40
CA ASN A 528 3.36 15.42 17.27
C ASN A 528 2.31 14.61 16.48
N GLY A 529 1.29 15.32 15.98
CA GLY A 529 0.61 14.88 14.79
C GLY A 529 1.57 15.08 13.61
N GLU A 530 1.97 13.98 13.00
CA GLU A 530 2.75 13.84 11.76
C GLU A 530 3.50 15.08 11.25
N VAL A 531 4.82 14.94 11.14
CA VAL A 531 5.75 15.89 10.50
C VAL A 531 5.21 16.34 9.15
N PHE A 532 4.58 17.52 9.11
CA PHE A 532 4.26 18.20 7.87
C PHE A 532 5.43 19.12 7.52
N LEU A 533 6.18 18.77 6.49
CA LEU A 533 7.39 19.46 5.99
C LEU A 533 7.25 20.98 5.77
N GLY A 534 6.07 21.56 5.94
CA GLY A 534 5.83 22.99 5.81
C GLY A 534 5.54 23.75 7.12
N ARG A 535 5.15 23.06 8.21
CA ARG A 535 4.78 23.68 9.49
C ARG A 535 5.90 23.62 10.52
N ASP A 536 6.74 22.58 10.46
CA ASP A 536 7.85 22.37 11.40
C ASP A 536 9.03 23.33 11.19
N LEU A 537 9.11 23.99 10.04
CA LEU A 537 10.08 25.07 9.82
C LEU A 537 9.71 26.37 10.53
N ALA A 538 8.47 26.50 11.03
CA ALA A 538 7.96 27.71 11.69
C ALA A 538 7.42 27.46 13.12
N ALA A 539 7.16 26.21 13.51
CA ALA A 539 6.76 25.87 14.87
C ALA A 539 8.04 25.70 15.72
N GLY A 540 8.49 26.76 16.33
CA GLY A 540 9.51 26.72 17.40
C GLY A 540 9.03 25.76 18.51
N LYS A 541 9.97 25.02 19.14
CA LYS A 541 9.70 24.30 20.37
C LYS A 541 8.91 25.23 21.29
N GLY A 542 7.78 24.78 21.82
CA GLY A 542 6.92 25.61 22.70
C GLY A 542 7.60 26.03 24.01
N TYR A 543 8.92 25.84 24.13
CA TYR A 543 9.74 26.13 25.32
C TYR A 543 11.15 26.59 24.91
N SER A 544 11.84 27.27 25.87
CA SER A 544 13.17 27.84 25.63
C SER A 544 14.26 26.77 25.49
N GLU A 545 15.39 27.12 24.87
CA GLU A 545 16.55 26.23 24.75
C GLU A 545 17.11 25.80 26.12
N VAL A 546 17.02 26.68 27.14
CA VAL A 546 17.39 26.32 28.52
C VAL A 546 16.50 25.20 29.05
N LYS A 547 15.18 25.27 28.78
CA LYS A 547 14.25 24.22 29.20
C LYS A 547 14.46 22.93 28.40
N ALA A 548 14.81 23.01 27.12
CA ALA A 548 15.20 21.85 26.32
C ALA A 548 16.40 21.13 26.95
N ALA A 549 17.44 21.86 27.32
CA ALA A 549 18.62 21.28 27.98
C ALA A 549 18.25 20.62 29.34
N GLU A 550 17.38 21.23 30.12
CA GLU A 550 16.90 20.63 31.38
C GLU A 550 16.12 19.35 31.17
N ILE A 551 15.31 19.28 30.10
CA ILE A 551 14.56 18.06 29.69
C ILE A 551 15.53 16.96 29.25
N ASP A 552 16.52 17.29 28.42
CA ASP A 552 17.52 16.33 27.96
C ASP A 552 18.38 15.79 29.12
N ASP A 553 18.80 16.67 30.07
CA ASP A 553 19.50 16.28 31.31
C ASP A 553 18.65 15.31 32.16
N GLU A 554 17.36 15.58 32.29
CA GLU A 554 16.47 14.73 33.08
C GLU A 554 16.23 13.37 32.44
N ILE A 555 16.05 13.31 31.10
CA ILE A 555 15.96 12.07 30.35
C ILE A 555 17.24 11.25 30.55
N HIS A 556 18.41 11.89 30.40
CA HIS A 556 19.69 11.22 30.61
C HIS A 556 19.80 10.64 32.03
N ARG A 557 19.44 11.42 33.03
CA ARG A 557 19.45 10.99 34.45
C ARG A 557 18.55 9.78 34.70
N ILE A 558 17.35 9.76 34.10
CA ILE A 558 16.41 8.62 34.24
C ILE A 558 17.01 7.35 33.62
N ILE A 559 17.56 7.47 32.41
CA ILE A 559 18.18 6.33 31.69
C ILE A 559 19.41 5.81 32.46
N GLU A 560 20.29 6.72 32.94
CA GLU A 560 21.50 6.35 33.68
C GLU A 560 21.15 5.66 35.01
N HIS A 561 20.16 6.18 35.72
CA HIS A 561 19.68 5.56 36.96
C HIS A 561 19.11 4.15 36.69
N ALA A 562 18.30 4.00 35.62
CA ALA A 562 17.75 2.71 35.24
C ALA A 562 18.85 1.73 34.78
N TYR A 563 19.89 2.23 34.10
CA TYR A 563 21.03 1.43 33.68
C TYR A 563 21.78 0.83 34.88
N HIS A 564 22.13 1.65 35.87
CA HIS A 564 22.81 1.19 37.08
C HIS A 564 21.93 0.26 37.94
N ALA A 565 20.62 0.54 38.00
CA ALA A 565 19.67 -0.34 38.68
C ALA A 565 19.60 -1.72 37.97
N CYS A 566 19.61 -1.75 36.65
CA CYS A 566 19.64 -2.95 35.84
C CYS A 566 20.94 -3.74 36.04
N GLU A 567 22.09 -3.05 36.00
CA GLU A 567 23.42 -3.64 36.23
C GLU A 567 23.50 -4.34 37.59
N LYS A 568 23.03 -3.68 38.63
CA LYS A 568 22.95 -4.23 39.98
C LYS A 568 22.04 -5.46 40.02
N LEU A 569 20.81 -5.36 39.46
CA LEU A 569 19.83 -6.44 39.45
C LEU A 569 20.38 -7.68 38.75
N LEU A 570 20.93 -7.52 37.54
CA LEU A 570 21.45 -8.65 36.77
C LEU A 570 22.73 -9.26 37.41
N SER A 571 23.56 -8.43 38.08
CA SER A 571 24.70 -8.92 38.82
C SER A 571 24.31 -9.78 40.04
N GLU A 572 23.22 -9.39 40.73
CA GLU A 572 22.65 -10.17 41.84
C GLU A 572 22.02 -11.50 41.38
N HIS A 573 21.54 -11.57 40.13
CA HIS A 573 20.88 -12.74 39.53
C HIS A 573 21.69 -13.38 38.39
N MET A 574 23.02 -13.27 38.45
CA MET A 574 23.91 -13.73 37.39
C MET A 574 23.82 -15.24 37.14
N ASP A 575 23.69 -16.05 38.20
CA ASP A 575 23.61 -17.50 38.06
C ASP A 575 22.29 -17.96 37.45
N GLU A 576 21.18 -17.25 37.79
CA GLU A 576 19.86 -17.46 37.18
C GLU A 576 19.90 -17.11 35.71
N MET A 577 20.46 -15.96 35.35
CA MET A 577 20.60 -15.48 33.97
C MET A 577 21.41 -16.49 33.13
N LYS A 578 22.51 -17.01 33.64
CA LYS A 578 23.32 -18.06 32.98
C LYS A 578 22.49 -19.31 32.71
N ARG A 579 21.74 -19.82 33.71
CA ARG A 579 20.88 -20.99 33.52
C ARG A 579 19.83 -20.79 32.42
N VAL A 580 19.19 -19.61 32.40
CA VAL A 580 18.20 -19.27 31.39
C VAL A 580 18.84 -19.17 29.99
N ALA A 581 19.98 -18.49 29.87
CA ALA A 581 20.72 -18.39 28.61
C ALA A 581 21.18 -19.74 28.07
N GLU A 582 21.76 -20.61 28.95
CA GLU A 582 22.19 -21.97 28.59
C GLU A 582 21.02 -22.83 28.11
N TYR A 583 19.84 -22.71 28.75
CA TYR A 583 18.65 -23.40 28.31
C TYR A 583 18.22 -22.93 26.91
N LEU A 584 18.21 -21.60 26.66
CA LEU A 584 17.86 -21.03 25.36
C LEU A 584 18.83 -21.43 24.25
N ILE A 585 20.14 -21.50 24.52
CA ILE A 585 21.13 -21.93 23.53
C ILE A 585 20.83 -23.35 23.04
N ARG A 586 20.30 -24.24 23.91
CA ARG A 586 19.98 -25.63 23.55
C ARG A 586 18.61 -25.81 22.92
N ASN A 587 17.61 -25.21 23.54
CA ASN A 587 16.22 -25.48 23.21
C ASN A 587 15.62 -24.40 22.31
N GLU A 588 16.32 -23.27 22.10
CA GLU A 588 15.96 -22.12 21.27
C GLU A 588 14.70 -21.35 21.71
N THR A 589 13.80 -22.00 22.45
CA THR A 589 12.54 -21.43 22.95
C THR A 589 12.24 -21.91 24.36
N MET A 590 11.50 -21.10 25.12
CA MET A 590 11.10 -21.39 26.49
C MET A 590 9.73 -20.75 26.76
N ASP A 591 8.76 -21.50 27.28
CA ASP A 591 7.51 -20.95 27.79
C ASP A 591 7.66 -20.43 29.23
N GLY A 592 6.66 -19.67 29.71
CA GLY A 592 6.72 -19.04 31.04
C GLY A 592 6.83 -20.04 32.20
N GLU A 593 6.19 -21.21 32.10
CA GLU A 593 6.29 -22.24 33.16
C GLU A 593 7.67 -22.84 33.21
N THR A 594 8.24 -23.15 32.05
CA THR A 594 9.63 -23.67 31.94
C THR A 594 10.62 -22.60 32.39
N PHE A 595 10.40 -21.33 32.08
CA PHE A 595 11.25 -20.23 32.54
C PHE A 595 11.32 -20.19 34.07
N VAL A 596 10.19 -20.25 34.75
CA VAL A 596 10.16 -20.24 36.23
C VAL A 596 10.91 -21.44 36.81
N LYS A 597 10.75 -22.64 36.23
CA LYS A 597 11.45 -23.84 36.66
C LYS A 597 12.97 -23.75 36.47
N VAL A 598 13.41 -23.19 35.33
CA VAL A 598 14.83 -22.95 35.05
C VAL A 598 15.41 -21.89 35.98
N TYR A 599 14.67 -20.78 36.17
CA TYR A 599 15.04 -19.70 37.08
C TYR A 599 15.26 -20.26 38.51
N ASN A 600 14.34 -21.05 39.04
CA ASN A 600 14.41 -21.66 40.38
C ASN A 600 15.44 -22.78 40.48
N GLY A 601 16.05 -23.21 39.37
CA GLY A 601 17.00 -24.33 39.36
C GLY A 601 16.38 -25.72 39.49
N GLU A 602 15.07 -25.86 39.24
CA GLU A 602 14.36 -27.13 39.17
C GLU A 602 14.74 -27.92 37.90
N ILE A 603 14.98 -27.17 36.82
CA ILE A 603 15.55 -27.67 35.57
C ILE A 603 16.95 -27.07 35.45
N VAL A 604 17.98 -27.89 35.58
CA VAL A 604 19.37 -27.47 35.38
C VAL A 604 19.80 -27.96 34.00
N PRO A 605 20.11 -27.05 33.06
CA PRO A 605 20.67 -27.44 31.77
C PRO A 605 22.03 -28.14 32.02
N ASP A 606 22.29 -29.29 31.36
CA ASP A 606 23.62 -29.91 31.43
C ASP A 606 24.67 -28.89 30.94
N LYS A 607 25.80 -28.74 31.65
CA LYS A 607 26.85 -27.77 31.26
C LYS A 607 27.32 -27.99 29.83
N ILE A 608 27.56 -26.92 29.09
CA ILE A 608 28.12 -26.98 27.73
C ILE A 608 29.57 -27.48 27.87
N VAL A 609 29.84 -28.68 27.32
CA VAL A 609 31.18 -29.27 27.29
C VAL A 609 32.07 -28.42 26.37
N GLY A 610 32.65 -27.39 26.88
CA GLY A 610 33.49 -26.44 26.12
C GLY A 610 33.97 -25.26 26.95
N GLU A 611 33.18 -24.83 27.96
CA GLU A 611 33.60 -23.71 28.82
C GLU A 611 34.73 -24.05 29.78
N ASP A 612 34.73 -25.28 30.31
CA ASP A 612 35.82 -25.74 31.17
C ASP A 612 37.14 -25.81 30.38
N LEU A 613 37.10 -26.21 29.11
CA LEU A 613 38.28 -26.29 28.25
C LEU A 613 38.84 -24.93 27.85
N MET A 614 37.94 -23.92 27.59
CA MET A 614 38.36 -22.55 27.26
C MET A 614 38.86 -21.82 28.51
N THR A 615 38.25 -22.05 29.64
CA THR A 615 38.70 -21.45 30.92
C THR A 615 40.03 -22.06 31.36
N GLU A 616 40.23 -23.36 31.16
CA GLU A 616 41.55 -24.02 31.40
C GLU A 616 42.62 -23.55 30.41
N LEU A 617 42.28 -23.38 29.11
CA LEU A 617 43.20 -22.85 28.10
C LEU A 617 43.55 -21.37 28.37
N GLN A 618 42.59 -20.53 28.77
CA GLN A 618 42.86 -19.15 29.16
C GLN A 618 43.69 -19.05 30.44
N GLN A 619 43.41 -19.91 31.45
CA GLN A 619 44.25 -20.00 32.66
C GLN A 619 45.67 -20.52 32.35
N GLU A 620 45.80 -21.48 31.44
CA GLU A 620 47.12 -21.93 30.99
C GLU A 620 47.86 -20.84 30.18
N LEU A 621 47.15 -20.05 29.32
CA LEU A 621 47.75 -18.94 28.61
C LEU A 621 48.20 -17.84 29.57
N HIS A 622 47.34 -17.45 30.52
CA HIS A 622 47.70 -16.48 31.56
C HIS A 622 48.85 -16.98 32.48
N ALA A 623 48.88 -18.28 32.79
CA ALA A 623 49.97 -18.87 33.54
C ALA A 623 51.30 -18.93 32.76
N LYS A 624 51.23 -19.03 31.42
CA LYS A 624 52.41 -18.96 30.54
C LYS A 624 52.89 -17.52 30.35
N VAL A 625 51.98 -16.54 30.28
CA VAL A 625 52.33 -15.12 30.13
C VAL A 625 52.84 -14.52 31.44
N SER A 626 52.42 -15.03 32.61
CA SER A 626 52.81 -14.51 33.92
C SER A 626 54.12 -15.11 34.48
N LYS A 627 54.78 -16.06 33.79
CA LYS A 627 56.14 -16.50 34.15
C LYS A 627 57.15 -15.48 33.62
N PRO A 628 58.04 -14.89 34.44
CA PRO A 628 59.09 -14.03 33.95
C PRO A 628 60.04 -14.86 33.05
N ALA A 629 60.35 -14.29 31.86
CA ALA A 629 61.25 -14.90 30.91
C ALA A 629 62.67 -15.08 31.51
N GLU A 630 63.08 -16.31 31.70
CA GLU A 630 64.35 -16.64 32.33
C GLU A 630 65.53 -16.71 31.35
N SER A 631 65.34 -16.47 30.03
CA SER A 631 66.50 -16.34 29.11
C SER A 631 66.18 -15.53 27.84
N ALA A 632 67.14 -14.75 27.38
CA ALA A 632 67.10 -13.99 26.12
C ALA A 632 66.95 -14.85 24.85
N GLU A 633 67.14 -16.19 24.94
CA GLU A 633 66.98 -17.12 23.83
C GLU A 633 65.52 -17.53 23.56
N GLU A 634 64.60 -17.41 24.54
CA GLU A 634 63.18 -17.67 24.33
C GLU A 634 62.48 -16.47 23.70
N LEU A 635 62.89 -15.24 24.00
CA LEU A 635 62.40 -14.00 23.32
C LEU A 635 62.72 -13.96 21.84
N ALA A 636 63.93 -14.47 21.45
CA ALA A 636 64.31 -14.54 20.05
C ALA A 636 63.49 -15.57 19.24
N LYS A 637 63.01 -16.65 19.87
CA LYS A 637 62.16 -17.64 19.21
C LYS A 637 60.70 -17.19 19.06
N VAL A 638 60.22 -16.32 19.94
CA VAL A 638 58.86 -15.70 19.84
C VAL A 638 58.85 -14.63 18.74
N GLU A 639 59.91 -13.80 18.62
CA GLU A 639 60.04 -12.83 17.54
C GLU A 639 60.23 -13.48 16.15
N GLU A 640 60.85 -14.68 16.09
CA GLU A 640 60.98 -15.42 14.83
C GLU A 640 59.67 -16.09 14.42
N ALA A 641 58.85 -16.54 15.39
CA ALA A 641 57.50 -17.13 15.16
C ALA A 641 56.46 -16.05 14.77
N GLU A 642 56.58 -14.81 15.25
CA GLU A 642 55.71 -13.68 14.81
C GLU A 642 56.05 -13.22 13.41
N LYS A 643 57.25 -13.36 12.93
CA LYS A 643 57.64 -13.01 11.53
C LYS A 643 57.14 -14.00 10.49
N ASP A 644 56.84 -15.25 10.89
CA ASP A 644 56.28 -16.28 9.99
C ASP A 644 54.75 -16.21 9.89
N LEU A 645 54.07 -15.37 10.67
CA LEU A 645 52.61 -15.15 10.68
C LEU A 645 52.17 -13.89 9.93
N ASP A 646 53.07 -13.23 9.19
CA ASP A 646 52.71 -12.07 8.35
C ASP A 646 52.03 -12.54 7.04
N PRO A 647 50.74 -12.22 6.82
CA PRO A 647 49.95 -12.71 5.68
C PRO A 647 50.38 -12.16 4.33
N ASP A 648 51.34 -11.22 4.25
CA ASP A 648 51.67 -10.49 3.01
C ASP A 648 52.78 -11.15 2.16
N LYS A 649 53.13 -12.44 2.39
CA LYS A 649 54.12 -13.19 1.59
C LYS A 649 53.57 -14.43 0.88
N GLN A 650 52.39 -14.38 0.37
CA GLN A 650 51.89 -15.34 -0.64
C GLN A 650 51.27 -14.60 -1.81
N ASP A 651 52.13 -13.91 -2.62
CA ASP A 651 51.90 -13.65 -4.04
C ASP A 651 53.19 -13.11 -4.65
N GLN A 652 54.05 -14.02 -5.06
CA GLN A 652 54.97 -13.84 -6.21
C GLN A 652 55.12 -15.18 -6.92
#